data_79b0d19d271a12f315550dc9117cec29
#
_entry.id   79b0d19d271a12f315550dc9117cec29
#
_cell.length_a   1.000
_cell.length_b   1.000
_cell.length_c   1.000
_cell.angle_alpha   90.00
_cell.angle_beta   90.00
_cell.angle_gamma   90.00
#
_symmetry.space_group_name_H-M   'P 1'
#
loop_
_entity.id
_entity.type
_entity.pdbx_description
1 polymer ?
#
loop_
_entity_poly.entity_id
_entity_poly.type
_entity_poly.pdbx_seq_one_letter_code
_entity_poly.pdbx_strand_id
1 'polypeptide(L)'
;MQKHLLLSLFLLLSESASAQVVGTMQELSAERQAVATHIVLEGKALSTAGNSDFRRLRDCCPRLETIDLRRSLCREIPSNALFACHRLKALTLPDSVRLIGPRACYACDGLTELVLPPTLEEVGDEAFAACRRLCLLIVQGTPHLGDLSFAGLDSLREIRLSSPTPPPAEATAFWGLRGKGVKLSVPRGSEKAYRTAPGWNLFFEKKVVAQPAALPNLIPVPTSVLPQEGCLNLKELGGVEAIPELANEADHALRILSERTNFRPKRGKARLKLQLDTTLNSRTDEAYRLEVTPSGILITGVSPRAVFWGLMTLSQLLETPDAEARCSTLPALIVEDEPRTALRELMVDPARIFIPLKELKPFVVEMARFKFNALHLHLVDDQAWRMEIKTYPLLTELGSHRVGMDDMPLEISGYYTQEEMRDFVAFAARHHVEVIPEIEMPGHEIAAIHCYPQLTCGARKVPIRLTCGVSNELLCPGEEFVYEFLGNVFRELSEVFPSRYVHLGGDEAGNPPLNCWTHCEKCDSLRRKLGITATDGSENWRLQKHLFDRVIDTLRTRHGKTPMFWYESDFREIPEGCVTFACRHGLTAAAIRAAQENGRKIMLCPGEHCYLDYPAAPGDMPEVNWGMPVTSLEQTYRLDPAWGFGEDFEKHNLMGVAGTLWSECISSPERLYYMAYPRAMALAEAGWSIPANRSWESFRERVRHQMRQHRLRRF
;
A
#
# COMPACT_ATOMS: atom_id res chain seq x y z
N MET A 1 -4.12 -1.52 -51.91
CA MET A 1 -4.95 -2.40 -51.07
C MET A 1 -4.96 -2.02 -49.58
N GLN A 2 -4.17 -1.02 -49.12
CA GLN A 2 -4.11 -0.60 -47.67
C GLN A 2 -5.11 0.50 -47.28
N LYS A 3 -5.75 1.18 -48.22
CA LYS A 3 -6.77 2.21 -47.96
C LYS A 3 -8.18 1.67 -47.68
N HIS A 4 -8.46 0.42 -47.96
CA HIS A 4 -9.80 -0.14 -47.80
C HIS A 4 -10.03 -0.87 -46.44
N LEU A 5 -8.98 -1.20 -45.65
CA LEU A 5 -9.19 -1.82 -44.36
C LEU A 5 -9.50 -0.82 -43.23
N LEU A 6 -9.05 0.42 -43.37
CA LEU A 6 -9.38 1.50 -42.42
C LEU A 6 -10.81 2.05 -42.60
N LEU A 7 -11.38 1.89 -43.81
CA LEU A 7 -12.77 2.33 -44.08
C LEU A 7 -13.82 1.30 -43.61
N SER A 8 -13.47 0.02 -43.50
CA SER A 8 -14.43 -1.03 -43.15
C SER A 8 -14.74 -1.12 -41.66
N LEU A 9 -13.82 -0.67 -40.78
CA LEU A 9 -14.12 -0.60 -39.35
C LEU A 9 -15.01 0.61 -38.97
N PHE A 10 -14.97 1.67 -39.79
CA PHE A 10 -15.81 2.87 -39.60
C PHE A 10 -17.25 2.69 -40.09
N LEU A 11 -17.53 1.78 -41.04
CA LEU A 11 -18.86 1.54 -41.58
C LEU A 11 -19.72 0.57 -40.76
N LEU A 12 -19.13 -0.15 -39.78
CA LEU A 12 -19.86 -1.05 -38.87
C LEU A 12 -20.32 -0.37 -37.59
N LEU A 13 -19.96 0.89 -37.35
CA LEU A 13 -20.37 1.67 -36.15
C LEU A 13 -21.49 2.69 -36.45
N SER A 14 -22.15 2.65 -37.63
CA SER A 14 -23.06 3.71 -38.10
C SER A 14 -24.54 3.49 -37.83
N GLU A 15 -24.95 2.47 -37.09
CA GLU A 15 -26.39 2.28 -36.81
C GLU A 15 -26.64 2.08 -35.30
N SER A 16 -26.67 3.12 -34.48
CA SER A 16 -27.59 3.33 -33.33
C SER A 16 -27.19 4.34 -32.26
N ALA A 17 -26.06 5.08 -32.37
CA ALA A 17 -25.80 6.19 -31.46
C ALA A 17 -25.28 7.39 -32.26
N SER A 18 -26.04 8.48 -32.31
CA SER A 18 -25.61 9.72 -32.97
C SER A 18 -24.39 10.28 -32.24
N ALA A 19 -23.25 10.38 -32.98
CA ALA A 19 -22.07 11.07 -32.45
C ALA A 19 -22.42 12.53 -32.10
N GLN A 20 -22.02 13.00 -30.91
CA GLN A 20 -22.15 14.41 -30.55
C GLN A 20 -20.97 15.16 -31.13
N VAL A 21 -21.22 15.99 -32.13
CA VAL A 21 -20.21 16.85 -32.78
C VAL A 21 -20.28 18.24 -32.15
N VAL A 22 -19.23 18.70 -31.54
CA VAL A 22 -19.19 19.99 -30.85
C VAL A 22 -17.80 20.63 -30.98
N GLY A 23 -17.74 21.96 -30.90
CA GLY A 23 -16.49 22.71 -30.85
C GLY A 23 -15.83 22.66 -29.46
N THR A 24 -16.63 22.67 -28.39
CA THR A 24 -16.20 22.53 -27.00
C THR A 24 -17.23 21.75 -26.20
N MET A 25 -16.82 21.16 -25.08
CA MET A 25 -17.73 20.42 -24.18
C MET A 25 -18.77 21.32 -23.50
N GLN A 26 -18.56 22.62 -23.48
CA GLN A 26 -19.57 23.59 -22.95
C GLN A 26 -20.81 23.72 -23.86
N GLU A 27 -20.72 23.30 -25.09
CA GLU A 27 -21.84 23.31 -26.03
C GLU A 27 -22.87 22.18 -25.77
N LEU A 28 -22.49 21.19 -24.93
CA LEU A 28 -23.40 20.11 -24.52
C LEU A 28 -23.99 20.40 -23.15
N SER A 29 -25.31 20.22 -23.00
CA SER A 29 -25.97 20.26 -21.69
C SER A 29 -25.49 19.10 -20.80
N ALA A 30 -25.65 19.24 -19.48
CA ALA A 30 -25.26 18.19 -18.53
C ALA A 30 -25.94 16.85 -18.81
N GLU A 31 -27.23 16.84 -19.19
CA GLU A 31 -27.98 15.63 -19.54
C GLU A 31 -27.39 14.94 -20.78
N ARG A 32 -26.96 15.71 -21.79
CA ARG A 32 -26.32 15.16 -22.99
C ARG A 32 -24.93 14.62 -22.70
N GLN A 33 -24.16 15.30 -21.85
CA GLN A 33 -22.85 14.83 -21.38
C GLN A 33 -22.99 13.49 -20.66
N ALA A 34 -23.94 13.36 -19.73
CA ALA A 34 -24.15 12.15 -18.91
C ALA A 34 -24.49 10.89 -19.74
N VAL A 35 -25.10 11.05 -20.92
CA VAL A 35 -25.51 9.92 -21.78
C VAL A 35 -24.60 9.74 -23.00
N ALA A 36 -23.68 10.65 -23.27
CA ALA A 36 -22.83 10.61 -24.44
C ALA A 36 -21.92 9.38 -24.44
N THR A 37 -21.94 8.65 -25.57
CA THR A 37 -21.05 7.51 -25.81
C THR A 37 -19.98 7.82 -26.84
N HIS A 38 -20.24 8.76 -27.76
CA HIS A 38 -19.36 9.12 -28.87
C HIS A 38 -19.29 10.65 -28.97
N ILE A 39 -18.10 11.21 -28.86
CA ILE A 39 -17.86 12.66 -28.94
C ILE A 39 -16.82 12.93 -30.03
N VAL A 40 -17.15 13.89 -30.91
CA VAL A 40 -16.24 14.45 -31.92
C VAL A 40 -16.03 15.92 -31.59
N LEU A 41 -14.77 16.32 -31.34
CA LEU A 41 -14.41 17.71 -31.10
C LEU A 41 -13.76 18.30 -32.35
N GLU A 42 -14.28 19.42 -32.84
CA GLU A 42 -13.79 20.01 -34.08
C GLU A 42 -13.67 21.54 -34.04
N GLY A 43 -12.74 22.07 -34.79
CA GLY A 43 -12.67 23.49 -35.18
C GLY A 43 -12.08 24.45 -34.15
N LYS A 44 -11.80 24.05 -32.91
CA LYS A 44 -11.24 24.94 -31.86
C LYS A 44 -10.05 24.32 -31.15
N ALA A 45 -9.17 25.18 -30.60
CA ALA A 45 -8.19 24.75 -29.62
C ALA A 45 -8.92 24.40 -28.32
N LEU A 46 -8.68 23.18 -27.81
CA LEU A 46 -9.30 22.73 -26.57
C LEU A 46 -8.68 23.43 -25.38
N SER A 47 -9.50 23.81 -24.41
CA SER A 47 -9.01 24.47 -23.19
C SER A 47 -8.24 23.48 -22.32
N THR A 48 -7.03 23.83 -21.93
CA THR A 48 -6.18 23.08 -21.01
C THR A 48 -6.26 23.62 -19.58
N ALA A 49 -6.88 24.78 -19.35
CA ALA A 49 -6.93 25.45 -18.06
C ALA A 49 -8.24 25.21 -17.30
N GLY A 50 -8.19 24.98 -16.02
CA GLY A 50 -9.33 24.95 -15.09
C GLY A 50 -10.43 23.93 -15.42
N ASN A 51 -11.63 24.41 -15.78
CA ASN A 51 -12.75 23.57 -16.26
C ASN A 51 -12.59 23.18 -17.74
N SER A 52 -11.49 22.54 -18.05
CA SER A 52 -11.12 22.17 -19.41
C SER A 52 -12.13 21.18 -20.05
N ASP A 53 -12.17 21.16 -21.38
CA ASP A 53 -12.98 20.19 -22.14
C ASP A 53 -12.63 18.75 -21.75
N PHE A 54 -11.35 18.48 -21.48
CA PHE A 54 -10.88 17.16 -21.04
C PHE A 54 -11.43 16.78 -19.66
N ARG A 55 -11.49 17.72 -18.71
CA ARG A 55 -12.10 17.45 -17.41
C ARG A 55 -13.58 17.09 -17.56
N ARG A 56 -14.32 17.79 -18.43
CA ARG A 56 -15.72 17.46 -18.68
C ARG A 56 -15.90 16.11 -19.37
N LEU A 57 -15.04 15.76 -20.33
CA LEU A 57 -15.02 14.44 -20.94
C LEU A 57 -14.83 13.33 -19.90
N ARG A 58 -13.91 13.54 -18.96
CA ARG A 58 -13.61 12.59 -17.90
C ARG A 58 -14.72 12.52 -16.85
N ASP A 59 -15.11 13.68 -16.30
CA ASP A 59 -15.94 13.73 -15.09
C ASP A 59 -17.44 13.74 -15.37
N CYS A 60 -17.86 14.25 -16.56
CA CYS A 60 -19.27 14.41 -16.89
C CYS A 60 -19.80 13.42 -17.94
N CYS A 61 -18.93 12.59 -18.53
CA CYS A 61 -19.33 11.63 -19.58
C CYS A 61 -19.04 10.17 -19.16
N PRO A 62 -19.72 9.63 -18.14
CA PRO A 62 -19.42 8.30 -17.57
C PRO A 62 -19.66 7.13 -18.52
N ARG A 63 -20.37 7.35 -19.64
CA ARG A 63 -20.67 6.35 -20.67
C ARG A 63 -19.79 6.46 -21.90
N LEU A 64 -18.80 7.35 -21.90
CA LEU A 64 -17.98 7.66 -23.06
C LEU A 64 -17.17 6.45 -23.55
N GLU A 65 -17.36 6.08 -24.80
CA GLU A 65 -16.69 4.95 -25.45
C GLU A 65 -15.70 5.39 -26.53
N THR A 66 -15.96 6.53 -27.20
CA THR A 66 -15.07 7.03 -28.24
C THR A 66 -14.90 8.54 -28.19
N ILE A 67 -13.67 8.98 -28.44
CA ILE A 67 -13.30 10.38 -28.61
C ILE A 67 -12.55 10.54 -29.92
N ASP A 68 -13.05 11.43 -30.79
CA ASP A 68 -12.40 11.79 -32.04
C ASP A 68 -11.95 13.26 -31.99
N LEU A 69 -10.65 13.47 -31.99
CA LEU A 69 -10.03 14.79 -31.96
C LEU A 69 -9.40 15.21 -33.31
N ARG A 70 -9.51 14.39 -34.37
CA ARG A 70 -8.83 14.62 -35.67
C ARG A 70 -9.07 15.99 -36.25
N ARG A 71 -10.26 16.56 -36.04
CA ARG A 71 -10.66 17.86 -36.60
C ARG A 71 -10.46 19.02 -35.61
N SER A 72 -9.92 18.72 -34.41
CA SER A 72 -9.60 19.75 -33.43
C SER A 72 -8.21 20.35 -33.65
N LEU A 73 -7.99 21.56 -33.13
CA LEU A 73 -6.68 22.21 -33.11
C LEU A 73 -5.92 21.92 -31.80
N CYS A 74 -6.17 20.75 -31.21
CA CYS A 74 -5.57 20.34 -29.96
C CYS A 74 -4.05 20.12 -30.15
N ARG A 75 -3.24 20.84 -29.39
CA ARG A 75 -1.77 20.68 -29.40
C ARG A 75 -1.25 19.89 -28.20
N GLU A 76 -2.05 19.81 -27.15
CA GLU A 76 -1.69 19.17 -25.88
C GLU A 76 -2.87 18.39 -25.32
N ILE A 77 -2.64 17.15 -24.94
CA ILE A 77 -3.51 16.40 -24.05
C ILE A 77 -2.99 16.61 -22.63
N PRO A 78 -3.66 17.36 -21.75
CA PRO A 78 -3.10 17.72 -20.45
C PRO A 78 -2.94 16.54 -19.52
N SER A 79 -2.16 16.75 -18.44
CA SER A 79 -2.00 15.75 -17.38
C SER A 79 -3.37 15.30 -16.81
N ASN A 80 -3.53 13.99 -16.61
CA ASN A 80 -4.77 13.36 -16.12
C ASN A 80 -6.03 13.65 -16.96
N ALA A 81 -5.90 14.03 -18.21
CA ALA A 81 -7.01 14.47 -19.09
C ALA A 81 -8.16 13.46 -19.14
N LEU A 82 -7.85 12.20 -19.38
CA LEU A 82 -8.78 11.07 -19.51
C LEU A 82 -8.44 9.96 -18.50
N PHE A 83 -7.88 10.34 -17.36
CA PHE A 83 -7.50 9.42 -16.29
C PHE A 83 -8.68 8.50 -15.91
N ALA A 84 -8.46 7.19 -15.90
CA ALA A 84 -9.43 6.16 -15.55
C ALA A 84 -10.74 6.15 -16.36
N CYS A 85 -10.72 6.62 -17.62
CA CYS A 85 -11.84 6.47 -18.53
C CYS A 85 -11.98 5.00 -18.99
N HIS A 86 -12.40 4.10 -18.09
CA HIS A 86 -12.40 2.64 -18.28
C HIS A 86 -13.25 2.16 -19.47
N ARG A 87 -14.26 2.95 -19.89
CA ARG A 87 -15.14 2.62 -21.01
C ARG A 87 -14.61 3.09 -22.36
N LEU A 88 -13.58 3.93 -22.38
CA LEU A 88 -13.02 4.50 -23.58
C LEU A 88 -12.37 3.40 -24.44
N LYS A 89 -13.01 3.05 -25.56
CA LYS A 89 -12.58 2.00 -26.50
C LYS A 89 -11.69 2.54 -27.61
N ALA A 90 -11.88 3.80 -28.01
CA ALA A 90 -11.12 4.43 -29.06
C ALA A 90 -10.85 5.92 -28.77
N LEU A 91 -9.60 6.32 -28.94
CA LEU A 91 -9.12 7.70 -28.88
C LEU A 91 -8.38 7.99 -30.19
N THR A 92 -8.89 8.95 -30.96
CA THR A 92 -8.24 9.38 -32.20
C THR A 92 -7.61 10.75 -31.99
N LEU A 93 -6.30 10.79 -32.07
CA LEU A 93 -5.50 12.02 -31.87
C LEU A 93 -5.43 12.85 -33.16
N PRO A 94 -5.35 14.19 -33.05
CA PRO A 94 -5.17 15.06 -34.21
C PRO A 94 -3.70 15.13 -34.65
N ASP A 95 -3.47 15.47 -35.92
CA ASP A 95 -2.13 15.71 -36.44
C ASP A 95 -1.46 16.98 -35.83
N SER A 96 -2.21 17.81 -35.10
CA SER A 96 -1.72 19.00 -34.44
C SER A 96 -1.08 18.73 -33.05
N VAL A 97 -1.31 17.53 -32.45
CA VAL A 97 -0.83 17.23 -31.11
C VAL A 97 0.71 17.12 -31.05
N ARG A 98 1.29 17.74 -30.03
CA ARG A 98 2.74 17.76 -29.76
C ARG A 98 3.08 17.08 -28.43
N LEU A 99 2.21 17.24 -27.44
CA LEU A 99 2.43 16.77 -26.07
C LEU A 99 1.23 15.95 -25.57
N ILE A 100 1.51 14.82 -24.99
CA ILE A 100 0.58 14.06 -24.14
C ILE A 100 1.14 14.09 -22.74
N GLY A 101 0.48 14.80 -21.82
CA GLY A 101 0.96 15.03 -20.46
C GLY A 101 0.96 13.78 -19.58
N PRO A 102 1.62 13.84 -18.42
CA PRO A 102 1.69 12.74 -17.46
C PRO A 102 0.30 12.20 -17.10
N ARG A 103 0.16 10.87 -17.07
CA ARG A 103 -1.09 10.16 -16.74
C ARG A 103 -2.31 10.54 -17.59
N ALA A 104 -2.12 11.16 -18.75
CA ALA A 104 -3.22 11.70 -19.58
C ALA A 104 -4.31 10.68 -19.87
N CYS A 105 -3.96 9.42 -20.14
CA CYS A 105 -4.85 8.30 -20.40
C CYS A 105 -4.53 7.09 -19.50
N TYR A 106 -4.04 7.34 -18.28
CA TYR A 106 -3.76 6.27 -17.32
C TYR A 106 -5.01 5.42 -17.08
N ALA A 107 -4.88 4.10 -17.11
CA ALA A 107 -5.95 3.15 -16.84
C ALA A 107 -7.19 3.28 -17.73
N CYS A 108 -7.03 3.67 -19.00
CA CYS A 108 -8.08 3.58 -20.01
C CYS A 108 -8.25 2.12 -20.46
N ASP A 109 -8.83 1.27 -19.60
CA ASP A 109 -8.92 -0.18 -19.80
C ASP A 109 -9.74 -0.62 -21.01
N GLY A 110 -10.60 0.25 -21.54
CA GLY A 110 -11.37 -0.03 -22.76
C GLY A 110 -10.56 0.08 -24.04
N LEU A 111 -9.43 0.81 -24.03
CA LEU A 111 -8.65 1.13 -25.20
C LEU A 111 -7.96 -0.11 -25.79
N THR A 112 -8.17 -0.39 -27.07
CA THR A 112 -7.64 -1.58 -27.73
C THR A 112 -6.56 -1.30 -28.75
N GLU A 113 -6.56 -0.12 -29.34
CA GLU A 113 -5.58 0.35 -30.31
C GLU A 113 -5.24 1.81 -30.04
N LEU A 114 -3.97 2.19 -30.21
CA LEU A 114 -3.50 3.56 -30.09
C LEU A 114 -2.55 3.90 -31.25
N VAL A 115 -2.82 5.04 -31.89
CA VAL A 115 -1.96 5.59 -32.94
C VAL A 115 -1.40 6.92 -32.46
N LEU A 116 -0.07 7.00 -32.31
CA LEU A 116 0.65 8.24 -32.03
C LEU A 116 1.04 8.89 -33.35
N PRO A 117 0.59 10.13 -33.63
CA PRO A 117 0.83 10.79 -34.90
C PRO A 117 2.29 11.22 -35.06
N PRO A 118 2.74 11.48 -36.30
CA PRO A 118 4.14 11.81 -36.58
C PRO A 118 4.59 13.16 -36.00
N THR A 119 3.64 14.02 -35.63
CA THR A 119 3.86 15.35 -35.09
C THR A 119 4.08 15.36 -33.58
N LEU A 120 3.84 14.24 -32.89
CA LEU A 120 3.99 14.12 -31.46
C LEU A 120 5.47 14.20 -31.07
N GLU A 121 5.77 15.04 -30.10
CA GLU A 121 7.13 15.32 -29.60
C GLU A 121 7.39 14.60 -28.28
N GLU A 122 6.35 14.47 -27.42
CA GLU A 122 6.49 13.90 -26.09
C GLU A 122 5.24 13.13 -25.63
N VAL A 123 5.48 11.99 -25.00
CA VAL A 123 4.52 11.22 -24.20
C VAL A 123 5.01 11.22 -22.76
N GLY A 124 4.33 11.91 -21.89
CA GLY A 124 4.70 12.09 -20.48
C GLY A 124 4.65 10.81 -19.67
N ASP A 125 5.14 10.92 -18.43
CA ASP A 125 5.23 9.80 -17.50
C ASP A 125 3.85 9.14 -17.25
N GLU A 126 3.82 7.81 -17.26
CA GLU A 126 2.60 7.01 -17.03
C GLU A 126 1.42 7.34 -17.96
N ALA A 127 1.62 8.06 -19.07
CA ALA A 127 0.54 8.61 -19.89
C ALA A 127 -0.49 7.57 -20.35
N PHE A 128 -0.08 6.35 -20.69
CA PHE A 128 -0.92 5.22 -21.07
C PHE A 128 -0.67 3.99 -20.20
N ALA A 129 -0.11 4.20 -19.00
CA ALA A 129 0.10 3.08 -18.09
C ALA A 129 -1.24 2.42 -17.71
N ALA A 130 -1.19 1.11 -17.47
CA ALA A 130 -2.35 0.30 -17.10
C ALA A 130 -3.53 0.28 -18.12
N CYS A 131 -3.33 0.66 -19.37
CA CYS A 131 -4.29 0.42 -20.46
C CYS A 131 -4.30 -1.06 -20.82
N ARG A 132 -4.84 -1.91 -19.96
CA ARG A 132 -4.63 -3.37 -19.97
C ARG A 132 -5.14 -4.10 -21.20
N ARG A 133 -6.13 -3.52 -21.94
CA ARG A 133 -6.70 -4.11 -23.16
C ARG A 133 -6.04 -3.61 -24.43
N LEU A 134 -5.07 -2.70 -24.35
CA LEU A 134 -4.36 -2.20 -25.53
C LEU A 134 -3.59 -3.36 -26.17
N CYS A 135 -3.98 -3.71 -27.41
CA CYS A 135 -3.41 -4.83 -28.16
C CYS A 135 -2.38 -4.38 -29.19
N LEU A 136 -2.55 -3.17 -29.73
CA LEU A 136 -1.74 -2.61 -30.81
C LEU A 136 -1.36 -1.15 -30.50
N LEU A 137 -0.08 -0.88 -30.52
CA LEU A 137 0.48 0.48 -30.47
C LEU A 137 1.18 0.80 -31.79
N ILE A 138 0.81 1.91 -32.41
CA ILE A 138 1.43 2.41 -33.65
C ILE A 138 2.10 3.75 -33.36
N VAL A 139 3.40 3.85 -33.57
CA VAL A 139 4.17 5.08 -33.39
C VAL A 139 4.68 5.56 -34.75
N GLN A 140 4.13 6.66 -35.23
CA GLN A 140 4.43 7.17 -36.57
C GLN A 140 5.61 8.15 -36.59
N GLY A 141 5.91 8.80 -35.46
CA GLY A 141 7.03 9.73 -35.29
C GLY A 141 8.13 9.20 -34.38
N THR A 142 8.86 10.13 -33.80
CA THR A 142 9.94 9.87 -32.81
C THR A 142 9.70 10.64 -31.51
N PRO A 143 8.52 10.55 -30.89
CA PRO A 143 8.30 11.24 -29.63
C PRO A 143 9.23 10.72 -28.55
N HIS A 144 9.61 11.57 -27.60
CA HIS A 144 10.20 11.11 -26.34
C HIS A 144 9.15 10.34 -25.54
N LEU A 145 9.47 9.14 -25.05
CA LEU A 145 8.60 8.33 -24.22
C LEU A 145 9.07 8.38 -22.76
N GLY A 146 8.28 9.04 -21.93
CA GLY A 146 8.56 9.26 -20.52
C GLY A 146 8.53 7.99 -19.68
N ASP A 147 8.83 8.14 -18.41
CA ASP A 147 8.92 7.05 -17.44
C ASP A 147 7.58 6.32 -17.33
N LEU A 148 7.59 4.99 -17.40
CA LEU A 148 6.40 4.14 -17.28
C LEU A 148 5.27 4.46 -18.28
N SER A 149 5.52 5.26 -19.32
CA SER A 149 4.48 5.78 -20.24
C SER A 149 3.58 4.71 -20.85
N PHE A 150 4.08 3.49 -21.01
CA PHE A 150 3.37 2.30 -21.52
C PHE A 150 3.54 1.08 -20.59
N ALA A 151 3.59 1.31 -19.29
CA ALA A 151 3.70 0.23 -18.31
C ALA A 151 2.37 -0.53 -18.15
N GLY A 152 2.44 -1.83 -17.83
CA GLY A 152 1.25 -2.62 -17.45
C GLY A 152 0.26 -2.91 -18.59
N LEU A 153 0.69 -2.89 -19.87
CA LEU A 153 -0.11 -3.23 -21.04
C LEU A 153 -0.24 -4.76 -21.20
N ASP A 154 -1.11 -5.38 -20.44
CA ASP A 154 -1.20 -6.84 -20.32
C ASP A 154 -1.63 -7.55 -21.62
N SER A 155 -2.38 -6.89 -22.48
CA SER A 155 -2.87 -7.44 -23.76
C SER A 155 -2.03 -7.05 -24.97
N LEU A 156 -0.96 -6.27 -24.81
CA LEU A 156 -0.18 -5.77 -25.95
C LEU A 156 0.48 -6.93 -26.71
N ARG A 157 0.23 -6.97 -28.02
CA ARG A 157 0.72 -8.03 -28.92
C ARG A 157 1.72 -7.51 -29.94
N GLU A 158 1.54 -6.26 -30.38
CA GLU A 158 2.39 -5.68 -31.41
C GLU A 158 2.60 -4.17 -31.18
N ILE A 159 3.84 -3.74 -31.39
CA ILE A 159 4.21 -2.32 -31.54
C ILE A 159 4.73 -2.12 -32.95
N ARG A 160 4.12 -1.19 -33.71
CA ARG A 160 4.54 -0.83 -35.05
C ARG A 160 5.18 0.54 -35.07
N LEU A 161 6.38 0.61 -35.60
CA LEU A 161 7.16 1.85 -35.69
C LEU A 161 7.38 2.21 -37.16
N SER A 162 7.16 3.49 -37.49
CA SER A 162 7.37 3.99 -38.84
C SER A 162 8.74 4.64 -39.04
N SER A 163 9.43 4.98 -37.96
CA SER A 163 10.77 5.60 -38.02
C SER A 163 11.89 4.57 -38.08
N PRO A 164 12.92 4.76 -38.93
CA PRO A 164 14.13 3.97 -38.88
C PRO A 164 15.02 4.28 -37.66
N THR A 165 14.82 5.43 -37.03
CA THR A 165 15.49 5.84 -35.78
C THR A 165 14.55 5.55 -34.61
N PRO A 166 15.01 4.82 -33.58
CA PRO A 166 14.20 4.57 -32.40
C PRO A 166 13.78 5.89 -31.73
N PRO A 167 12.49 6.04 -31.37
CA PRO A 167 12.06 7.13 -30.50
C PRO A 167 12.86 7.11 -29.20
N PRO A 168 13.33 8.26 -28.69
CA PRO A 168 13.92 8.31 -27.34
C PRO A 168 12.93 7.77 -26.31
N ALA A 169 13.37 6.87 -25.47
CA ALA A 169 12.51 6.26 -24.47
C ALA A 169 13.26 6.04 -23.15
N GLU A 170 12.59 6.34 -22.04
CA GLU A 170 13.11 5.98 -20.72
C GLU A 170 13.22 4.44 -20.60
N ALA A 171 14.18 3.98 -19.80
CA ALA A 171 14.41 2.53 -19.63
C ALA A 171 13.18 1.79 -19.08
N THR A 172 12.31 2.46 -18.38
CA THR A 172 11.09 1.98 -17.76
C THR A 172 9.83 2.22 -18.61
N ALA A 173 9.92 2.93 -19.75
CA ALA A 173 8.77 3.30 -20.58
C ALA A 173 7.82 2.12 -20.87
N PHE A 174 8.37 0.94 -21.11
CA PHE A 174 7.63 -0.31 -21.37
C PHE A 174 7.72 -1.31 -20.21
N TRP A 175 7.72 -0.81 -18.99
CA TRP A 175 7.84 -1.66 -17.80
C TRP A 175 6.79 -2.78 -17.76
N GLY A 176 7.24 -4.00 -17.41
CA GLY A 176 6.39 -5.18 -17.35
C GLY A 176 6.14 -5.87 -18.70
N LEU A 177 6.73 -5.41 -19.81
CA LEU A 177 6.59 -6.04 -21.13
C LEU A 177 7.75 -6.97 -21.50
N ARG A 178 8.85 -6.96 -20.74
CA ARG A 178 10.00 -7.85 -20.95
C ARG A 178 9.55 -9.32 -20.94
N GLY A 179 9.89 -10.05 -22.00
CA GLY A 179 9.58 -11.48 -22.12
C GLY A 179 8.12 -11.84 -22.39
N LYS A 180 7.20 -10.87 -22.55
CA LYS A 180 5.78 -11.12 -22.90
C LYS A 180 5.56 -11.53 -24.37
N GLY A 181 6.60 -11.55 -25.20
CA GLY A 181 6.50 -11.94 -26.59
C GLY A 181 5.79 -10.90 -27.48
N VAL A 182 5.81 -9.64 -27.07
CA VAL A 182 5.31 -8.53 -27.87
C VAL A 182 6.12 -8.43 -29.15
N LYS A 183 5.48 -8.43 -30.30
CA LYS A 183 6.12 -8.28 -31.60
C LYS A 183 6.48 -6.82 -31.83
N LEU A 184 7.75 -6.53 -32.06
CA LEU A 184 8.23 -5.23 -32.48
C LEU A 184 8.40 -5.22 -34.01
N SER A 185 7.58 -4.42 -34.72
CA SER A 185 7.65 -4.24 -36.17
C SER A 185 8.30 -2.90 -36.46
N VAL A 186 9.53 -2.93 -37.00
CA VAL A 186 10.34 -1.74 -37.33
C VAL A 186 10.61 -1.69 -38.84
N PRO A 187 10.99 -0.54 -39.40
CA PRO A 187 11.40 -0.42 -40.81
C PRO A 187 12.55 -1.38 -41.15
N ARG A 188 12.53 -1.89 -42.37
CA ARG A 188 13.57 -2.83 -42.84
C ARG A 188 14.97 -2.21 -42.72
N GLY A 189 15.86 -2.95 -42.04
CA GLY A 189 17.26 -2.54 -41.84
C GLY A 189 17.52 -1.69 -40.60
N SER A 190 16.48 -1.35 -39.80
CA SER A 190 16.63 -0.56 -38.60
C SER A 190 16.71 -1.41 -37.30
N GLU A 191 16.58 -2.74 -37.37
CA GLU A 191 16.54 -3.64 -36.22
C GLU A 191 17.76 -3.48 -35.30
N LYS A 192 18.96 -3.21 -35.90
CA LYS A 192 20.19 -3.01 -35.11
C LYS A 192 20.09 -1.80 -34.20
N ALA A 193 19.54 -0.69 -34.68
CA ALA A 193 19.36 0.52 -33.91
C ALA A 193 18.42 0.28 -32.71
N TYR A 194 17.30 -0.39 -32.95
CA TYR A 194 16.33 -0.69 -31.90
C TYR A 194 16.85 -1.69 -30.85
N ARG A 195 17.71 -2.63 -31.24
CA ARG A 195 18.36 -3.57 -30.30
C ARG A 195 19.25 -2.90 -29.26
N THR A 196 19.80 -1.76 -29.57
CA THR A 196 20.74 -1.06 -28.69
C THR A 196 20.13 0.17 -28.01
N ALA A 197 18.95 0.60 -28.43
CA ALA A 197 18.28 1.76 -27.87
C ALA A 197 17.68 1.46 -26.49
N PRO A 198 17.88 2.34 -25.48
CA PRO A 198 17.19 2.26 -24.19
C PRO A 198 15.68 2.15 -24.35
N GLY A 199 15.03 1.40 -23.48
CA GLY A 199 13.58 1.14 -23.53
C GLY A 199 13.13 0.17 -24.65
N TRP A 200 13.86 0.05 -25.76
CA TRP A 200 13.52 -0.81 -26.89
C TRP A 200 14.24 -2.15 -26.90
N ASN A 201 15.44 -2.21 -26.34
CA ASN A 201 16.27 -3.41 -26.28
C ASN A 201 15.57 -4.62 -25.65
N LEU A 202 14.66 -4.38 -24.69
CA LEU A 202 13.92 -5.41 -23.97
C LEU A 202 13.08 -6.32 -24.90
N PHE A 203 12.65 -5.85 -26.08
CA PHE A 203 11.86 -6.64 -27.04
C PHE A 203 12.71 -7.62 -27.87
N PHE A 204 14.04 -7.49 -27.85
CA PHE A 204 14.98 -8.35 -28.58
C PHE A 204 15.71 -9.33 -27.66
N GLU A 205 15.53 -9.22 -26.36
CA GLU A 205 16.10 -10.19 -25.43
C GLU A 205 15.44 -11.55 -25.64
N LYS A 206 16.24 -12.57 -25.98
CA LYS A 206 15.75 -13.94 -25.99
C LYS A 206 15.26 -14.26 -24.58
N LYS A 207 14.10 -14.90 -24.47
CA LYS A 207 13.69 -15.56 -23.24
C LYS A 207 14.89 -16.31 -22.67
N VAL A 208 15.52 -15.79 -21.64
CA VAL A 208 16.46 -16.57 -20.84
C VAL A 208 15.60 -17.52 -20.04
N VAL A 209 15.32 -18.68 -20.64
CA VAL A 209 14.80 -19.83 -19.92
C VAL A 209 16.02 -20.52 -19.31
N ALA A 210 16.51 -19.96 -18.24
CA ALA A 210 17.09 -20.72 -17.17
C ALA A 210 16.19 -20.46 -15.97
N GLN A 211 15.04 -21.14 -15.92
CA GLN A 211 14.43 -21.37 -14.63
C GLN A 211 15.39 -22.30 -13.87
N PRO A 212 15.96 -21.88 -12.74
CA PRO A 212 16.34 -22.83 -11.71
C PRO A 212 15.07 -23.64 -11.41
N ALA A 213 15.21 -24.89 -11.00
CA ALA A 213 14.11 -25.75 -10.57
C ALA A 213 13.10 -24.88 -9.81
N ALA A 214 11.84 -24.91 -10.25
CA ALA A 214 10.82 -23.94 -9.86
C ALA A 214 10.91 -23.65 -8.35
N LEU A 215 11.25 -22.42 -8.02
CA LEU A 215 11.27 -22.02 -6.61
C LEU A 215 9.88 -22.30 -6.02
N PRO A 216 9.80 -22.87 -4.84
CA PRO A 216 8.52 -23.12 -4.20
C PRO A 216 7.72 -21.80 -4.12
N ASN A 217 6.39 -21.91 -4.15
CA ASN A 217 5.48 -20.73 -4.18
C ASN A 217 5.46 -19.97 -2.83
N LEU A 218 6.64 -19.60 -2.33
CA LEU A 218 6.85 -18.92 -1.05
C LEU A 218 6.73 -17.40 -1.19
N ILE A 219 5.99 -16.79 -0.30
CA ILE A 219 5.92 -15.35 -0.11
C ILE A 219 6.09 -15.05 1.39
N PRO A 220 7.05 -14.22 1.79
CA PRO A 220 8.14 -13.62 1.01
C PRO A 220 9.11 -14.65 0.42
N VAL A 221 9.82 -14.28 -0.68
CA VAL A 221 10.86 -15.15 -1.23
C VAL A 221 12.04 -15.18 -0.26
N PRO A 222 12.53 -16.40 0.10
CA PRO A 222 13.64 -16.54 1.04
C PRO A 222 14.98 -16.05 0.49
N THR A 223 15.93 -15.81 1.40
CA THR A 223 17.31 -15.44 1.08
C THR A 223 17.97 -16.53 0.23
N SER A 224 17.81 -17.81 0.59
CA SER A 224 18.35 -18.94 -0.16
C SER A 224 17.40 -20.14 -0.12
N VAL A 225 17.26 -20.84 -1.24
CA VAL A 225 16.58 -22.14 -1.35
C VAL A 225 17.45 -23.06 -2.18
N LEU A 226 17.94 -24.14 -1.57
CA LEU A 226 18.82 -25.12 -2.17
C LEU A 226 18.10 -26.47 -2.30
N PRO A 227 17.64 -26.87 -3.49
CA PRO A 227 17.05 -28.16 -3.70
C PRO A 227 18.07 -29.29 -3.34
N GLN A 228 17.55 -30.37 -2.76
CA GLN A 228 18.31 -31.57 -2.41
C GLN A 228 17.72 -32.79 -3.12
N GLU A 229 18.46 -33.88 -3.16
CA GLU A 229 17.97 -35.15 -3.75
C GLU A 229 16.95 -35.84 -2.82
N GLY A 230 15.88 -36.37 -3.41
CA GLY A 230 14.88 -37.18 -2.73
C GLY A 230 13.65 -36.37 -2.27
N CYS A 231 12.77 -37.07 -1.59
CA CYS A 231 11.56 -36.50 -0.99
C CYS A 231 11.26 -37.20 0.33
N LEU A 232 10.59 -36.44 1.23
CA LEU A 232 10.12 -36.93 2.50
C LEU A 232 8.66 -37.39 2.38
N ASN A 233 8.40 -38.61 2.84
CA ASN A 233 7.02 -39.07 3.05
C ASN A 233 6.49 -38.53 4.40
N LEU A 234 5.52 -37.63 4.34
CA LEU A 234 5.02 -36.92 5.53
C LEU A 234 4.35 -37.84 6.56
N LYS A 235 3.86 -39.03 6.16
CA LYS A 235 3.30 -40.02 7.09
C LYS A 235 4.37 -40.57 8.05
N GLU A 236 5.63 -40.45 7.71
CA GLU A 236 6.76 -40.93 8.51
C GLU A 236 7.25 -39.93 9.56
N LEU A 237 6.73 -38.70 9.58
CA LEU A 237 7.14 -37.68 10.56
C LEU A 237 6.85 -38.10 12.00
N GLY A 238 5.76 -38.81 12.23
CA GLY A 238 5.38 -39.29 13.57
C GLY A 238 4.85 -38.19 14.51
N GLY A 239 5.50 -37.03 14.52
CA GLY A 239 5.11 -35.91 15.38
C GLY A 239 6.10 -34.76 15.35
N VAL A 240 6.14 -34.00 16.47
CA VAL A 240 7.00 -32.83 16.68
C VAL A 240 7.83 -33.03 17.94
N GLU A 241 9.15 -32.88 17.81
CA GLU A 241 10.11 -32.85 18.90
C GLU A 241 10.63 -31.40 19.07
N ALA A 242 10.55 -30.86 20.27
CA ALA A 242 10.97 -29.51 20.59
C ALA A 242 11.43 -29.41 22.04
N ILE A 243 12.31 -28.47 22.33
CA ILE A 243 12.67 -28.09 23.70
C ILE A 243 11.54 -27.30 24.37
N PRO A 244 11.47 -27.23 25.71
CA PRO A 244 10.39 -26.53 26.43
C PRO A 244 10.19 -25.08 26.01
N GLU A 245 11.28 -24.36 25.70
CA GLU A 245 11.29 -22.96 25.27
C GLU A 245 10.57 -22.76 23.93
N LEU A 246 10.40 -23.81 23.13
CA LEU A 246 9.69 -23.82 21.84
C LEU A 246 8.31 -24.48 21.94
N ALA A 247 7.70 -24.49 23.12
CA ALA A 247 6.38 -25.12 23.32
C ALA A 247 5.28 -24.49 22.47
N ASN A 248 5.28 -23.16 22.31
CA ASN A 248 4.35 -22.44 21.44
C ASN A 248 4.55 -22.81 19.96
N GLU A 249 5.79 -22.85 19.49
CA GLU A 249 6.15 -23.22 18.12
C GLU A 249 5.80 -24.69 17.81
N ALA A 250 5.98 -25.58 18.82
CA ALA A 250 5.55 -26.96 18.69
C ALA A 250 4.05 -27.09 18.51
N ASP A 251 3.24 -26.31 19.21
CA ASP A 251 1.77 -26.28 19.04
C ASP A 251 1.38 -25.76 17.65
N HIS A 252 2.06 -24.73 17.14
CA HIS A 252 1.90 -24.26 15.77
C HIS A 252 2.26 -25.35 14.76
N ALA A 253 3.38 -26.05 14.93
CA ALA A 253 3.81 -27.14 14.06
C ALA A 253 2.77 -28.28 14.03
N LEU A 254 2.24 -28.69 15.18
CA LEU A 254 1.20 -29.71 15.27
C LEU A 254 -0.08 -29.29 14.54
N ARG A 255 -0.49 -28.04 14.66
CA ARG A 255 -1.64 -27.49 13.96
C ARG A 255 -1.41 -27.48 12.45
N ILE A 256 -0.28 -26.95 11.98
CA ILE A 256 0.08 -26.91 10.56
C ILE A 256 0.05 -28.30 9.94
N LEU A 257 0.69 -29.28 10.58
CA LEU A 257 0.72 -30.64 10.09
C LEU A 257 -0.69 -31.27 10.06
N SER A 258 -1.50 -31.05 11.08
CA SER A 258 -2.87 -31.60 11.11
C SER A 258 -3.80 -30.99 10.07
N GLU A 259 -3.60 -29.71 9.73
CA GLU A 259 -4.39 -28.99 8.72
C GLU A 259 -3.94 -29.31 7.28
N ARG A 260 -2.64 -29.57 7.08
CA ARG A 260 -2.02 -29.67 5.75
C ARG A 260 -1.73 -31.09 5.29
N THR A 261 -1.75 -32.06 6.20
CA THR A 261 -1.41 -33.47 5.91
C THR A 261 -2.52 -34.43 6.31
N ASN A 262 -2.42 -35.69 5.85
CA ASN A 262 -3.40 -36.74 6.16
C ASN A 262 -3.07 -37.53 7.43
N PHE A 263 -2.24 -37.02 8.33
CA PHE A 263 -1.94 -37.69 9.58
C PHE A 263 -2.13 -36.75 10.78
N ARG A 264 -2.31 -37.35 11.97
CA ARG A 264 -2.42 -36.60 13.21
C ARG A 264 -1.12 -36.68 13.99
N PRO A 265 -0.30 -35.62 13.96
CA PRO A 265 0.97 -35.61 14.67
C PRO A 265 0.77 -35.53 16.18
N LYS A 266 1.80 -35.98 16.94
CA LYS A 266 1.83 -35.93 18.41
C LYS A 266 3.13 -35.26 18.87
N ARG A 267 3.17 -34.73 20.11
CA ARG A 267 4.43 -34.31 20.73
C ARG A 267 5.25 -35.54 21.13
N GLY A 268 6.56 -35.45 21.04
CA GLY A 268 7.52 -36.46 21.45
C GLY A 268 8.59 -36.73 20.39
N LYS A 269 9.32 -37.84 20.53
CA LYS A 269 10.31 -38.24 19.54
C LYS A 269 9.71 -38.33 18.15
N ALA A 270 10.22 -37.50 17.23
CA ALA A 270 9.68 -37.30 15.91
C ALA A 270 10.75 -36.96 14.90
N ARG A 271 10.38 -37.02 13.61
CA ARG A 271 11.24 -36.59 12.52
C ARG A 271 11.09 -35.12 12.14
N LEU A 272 10.13 -34.39 12.75
CA LEU A 272 10.14 -32.92 12.74
C LEU A 272 10.71 -32.43 14.07
N LYS A 273 11.84 -31.76 13.98
CA LYS A 273 12.54 -31.20 15.14
C LYS A 273 12.63 -29.69 15.07
N LEU A 274 12.38 -29.04 16.20
CA LEU A 274 12.54 -27.61 16.39
C LEU A 274 13.66 -27.37 17.39
N GLN A 275 14.63 -26.51 17.06
CA GLN A 275 15.76 -26.21 17.93
C GLN A 275 16.19 -24.75 17.83
N LEU A 276 16.89 -24.28 18.87
CA LEU A 276 17.55 -22.99 18.90
C LEU A 276 19.04 -23.17 18.67
N ASP A 277 19.61 -22.28 17.86
CA ASP A 277 21.06 -22.16 17.67
C ASP A 277 21.45 -20.69 17.49
N THR A 278 21.94 -20.08 18.54
CA THR A 278 22.40 -18.68 18.54
C THR A 278 23.72 -18.48 17.80
N THR A 279 24.37 -19.55 17.32
CA THR A 279 25.61 -19.50 16.54
C THR A 279 25.39 -19.43 15.04
N LEU A 280 24.12 -19.50 14.57
CA LEU A 280 23.80 -19.26 13.18
C LEU A 280 24.34 -17.89 12.76
N ASN A 281 25.05 -17.86 11.61
CA ASN A 281 25.52 -16.61 11.05
C ASN A 281 24.32 -15.79 10.56
N SER A 282 23.98 -14.77 11.33
CA SER A 282 22.77 -13.96 11.07
C SER A 282 22.99 -12.48 11.39
N ARG A 283 22.25 -11.61 10.74
CA ARG A 283 22.21 -10.16 10.99
C ARG A 283 21.07 -9.78 11.92
N THR A 284 20.12 -10.68 12.15
CA THR A 284 18.88 -10.42 12.89
C THR A 284 18.58 -11.55 13.88
N ASP A 285 17.71 -11.29 14.85
CA ASP A 285 17.16 -12.27 15.77
C ASP A 285 16.00 -13.11 15.17
N GLU A 286 15.74 -12.94 13.86
CA GLU A 286 14.68 -13.64 13.11
C GLU A 286 15.23 -14.64 12.10
N ALA A 287 16.55 -14.88 12.07
CA ALA A 287 17.17 -15.79 11.11
C ALA A 287 16.91 -17.26 11.43
N TYR A 288 16.58 -18.04 10.41
CA TYR A 288 16.33 -19.48 10.54
C TYR A 288 16.89 -20.28 9.37
N ARG A 289 17.06 -21.58 9.64
CA ARG A 289 17.37 -22.62 8.65
C ARG A 289 16.31 -23.73 8.73
N LEU A 290 15.69 -24.04 7.60
CA LEU A 290 14.75 -25.15 7.45
C LEU A 290 15.39 -26.21 6.53
N GLU A 291 15.56 -27.41 7.03
CA GLU A 291 16.10 -28.54 6.30
C GLU A 291 15.01 -29.61 6.15
N VAL A 292 14.71 -29.96 4.91
CA VAL A 292 13.86 -31.10 4.55
C VAL A 292 14.70 -32.15 3.92
N THR A 293 14.75 -33.34 4.52
CA THR A 293 15.51 -34.52 4.03
C THR A 293 14.57 -35.71 3.91
N PRO A 294 14.93 -36.76 3.19
CA PRO A 294 14.14 -38.00 3.19
C PRO A 294 13.92 -38.62 4.59
N SER A 295 14.77 -38.26 5.57
CA SER A 295 14.71 -38.78 6.94
C SER A 295 13.87 -37.90 7.91
N GLY A 296 13.55 -36.64 7.55
CA GLY A 296 12.79 -35.75 8.41
C GLY A 296 12.96 -34.29 8.10
N ILE A 297 12.44 -33.44 8.98
CA ILE A 297 12.49 -31.98 8.91
C ILE A 297 13.21 -31.46 10.16
N LEU A 298 14.12 -30.51 9.97
CA LEU A 298 14.76 -29.76 11.04
C LEU A 298 14.54 -28.27 10.80
N ILE A 299 14.01 -27.56 11.81
CA ILE A 299 13.93 -26.10 11.82
C ILE A 299 14.82 -25.59 12.95
N THR A 300 15.83 -24.83 12.57
CA THR A 300 16.78 -24.21 13.49
C THR A 300 16.61 -22.69 13.41
N GLY A 301 16.41 -22.02 14.51
CA GLY A 301 16.30 -20.56 14.57
C GLY A 301 17.20 -19.96 15.65
N VAL A 302 17.59 -18.71 15.48
CA VAL A 302 18.35 -17.96 16.51
C VAL A 302 17.48 -17.58 17.71
N SER A 303 16.16 -17.60 17.55
CA SER A 303 15.16 -17.30 18.57
C SER A 303 13.88 -18.12 18.34
N PRO A 304 12.94 -18.18 19.30
CA PRO A 304 11.61 -18.77 19.08
C PRO A 304 10.86 -18.15 17.90
N ARG A 305 10.95 -16.82 17.71
CA ARG A 305 10.38 -16.09 16.57
C ARG A 305 10.96 -16.57 15.25
N ALA A 306 12.26 -16.80 15.18
CA ALA A 306 12.93 -17.32 14.01
C ALA A 306 12.44 -18.73 13.64
N VAL A 307 12.29 -19.63 14.63
CA VAL A 307 11.71 -20.97 14.43
C VAL A 307 10.26 -20.86 13.91
N PHE A 308 9.48 -19.94 14.45
CA PHE A 308 8.11 -19.68 13.98
C PHE A 308 8.08 -19.26 12.50
N TRP A 309 8.99 -18.37 12.06
CA TRP A 309 9.07 -18.02 10.63
C TRP A 309 9.46 -19.22 9.74
N GLY A 310 10.31 -20.09 10.23
CA GLY A 310 10.60 -21.37 9.59
C GLY A 310 9.35 -22.25 9.45
N LEU A 311 8.48 -22.27 10.48
CA LEU A 311 7.18 -22.95 10.42
C LEU A 311 6.21 -22.31 9.42
N MET A 312 6.20 -20.98 9.30
CA MET A 312 5.39 -20.30 8.29
C MET A 312 5.85 -20.67 6.86
N THR A 313 7.16 -20.78 6.64
CA THR A 313 7.72 -21.29 5.39
C THR A 313 7.33 -22.75 5.15
N LEU A 314 7.45 -23.62 6.15
CA LEU A 314 6.99 -25.00 6.06
C LEU A 314 5.48 -25.09 5.76
N SER A 315 4.67 -24.25 6.38
CA SER A 315 3.22 -24.20 6.11
C SER A 315 2.90 -23.90 4.64
N GLN A 316 3.65 -22.99 4.02
CA GLN A 316 3.49 -22.67 2.60
C GLN A 316 4.04 -23.79 1.68
N LEU A 317 5.13 -24.45 2.06
CA LEU A 317 5.67 -25.61 1.33
C LEU A 317 4.71 -26.81 1.30
N LEU A 318 3.88 -26.95 2.33
CA LEU A 318 2.86 -28.02 2.45
C LEU A 318 1.58 -27.71 1.68
N GLU A 319 1.48 -26.56 1.00
CA GLU A 319 0.34 -26.22 0.16
C GLU A 319 0.39 -26.95 -1.17
N THR A 320 -0.75 -27.52 -1.54
CA THR A 320 -0.91 -28.23 -2.81
C THR A 320 -1.56 -27.33 -3.84
N PRO A 321 -1.40 -27.56 -5.16
CA PRO A 321 -2.11 -26.83 -6.20
C PRO A 321 -3.64 -26.88 -6.05
N ASP A 322 -4.14 -27.98 -5.54
CA ASP A 322 -5.51 -28.15 -5.11
C ASP A 322 -5.60 -27.89 -3.60
N ALA A 323 -6.25 -26.81 -3.21
CA ALA A 323 -6.33 -26.39 -1.81
C ALA A 323 -7.14 -27.34 -0.90
N GLU A 324 -7.96 -28.20 -1.48
CA GLU A 324 -8.69 -29.25 -0.73
C GLU A 324 -7.82 -30.51 -0.56
N ALA A 325 -6.81 -30.69 -1.39
CA ALA A 325 -5.91 -31.83 -1.29
C ALA A 325 -4.95 -31.68 -0.09
N ARG A 326 -4.56 -32.79 0.48
CA ARG A 326 -3.59 -32.85 1.56
C ARG A 326 -2.22 -33.26 1.05
N CYS A 327 -1.17 -32.58 1.50
CA CYS A 327 0.18 -32.90 1.14
C CYS A 327 0.59 -34.28 1.71
N SER A 328 1.18 -35.12 0.87
CA SER A 328 1.65 -36.44 1.26
C SER A 328 3.17 -36.58 1.21
N THR A 329 3.82 -35.80 0.37
CA THR A 329 5.27 -35.81 0.19
C THR A 329 5.81 -34.41 0.05
N LEU A 330 7.04 -34.16 0.52
CA LEU A 330 7.71 -32.88 0.42
C LEU A 330 9.08 -33.09 -0.22
N PRO A 331 9.45 -32.37 -1.29
CA PRO A 331 10.79 -32.44 -1.88
C PRO A 331 11.85 -32.04 -0.85
N ALA A 332 13.00 -32.71 -0.91
CA ALA A 332 14.13 -32.38 -0.07
C ALA A 332 14.74 -31.06 -0.50
N LEU A 333 14.97 -30.15 0.48
CA LEU A 333 15.53 -28.82 0.25
C LEU A 333 16.10 -28.24 1.55
N ILE A 334 16.92 -27.20 1.39
CA ILE A 334 17.37 -26.35 2.50
C ILE A 334 16.94 -24.92 2.20
N VAL A 335 16.32 -24.27 3.19
CA VAL A 335 16.02 -22.83 3.18
C VAL A 335 16.84 -22.15 4.25
N GLU A 336 17.59 -21.13 3.89
CA GLU A 336 18.24 -20.20 4.81
C GLU A 336 17.65 -18.82 4.58
N ASP A 337 17.19 -18.18 5.67
CA ASP A 337 16.36 -17.00 5.52
C ASP A 337 16.40 -16.08 6.74
N GLU A 338 16.35 -14.79 6.48
CA GLU A 338 16.27 -13.74 7.49
C GLU A 338 15.64 -12.47 6.88
N PRO A 339 14.97 -11.61 7.66
CA PRO A 339 14.36 -10.39 7.14
C PRO A 339 15.38 -9.31 6.80
N ARG A 340 15.01 -8.48 5.79
CA ARG A 340 15.74 -7.26 5.43
C ARG A 340 15.52 -6.13 6.44
N THR A 341 14.31 -6.05 7.02
CA THR A 341 13.92 -4.97 7.95
C THR A 341 13.43 -5.53 9.28
N ALA A 342 13.62 -4.76 10.36
CA ALA A 342 13.23 -5.16 11.71
C ALA A 342 11.72 -5.20 11.92
N LEU A 343 10.97 -4.21 11.39
CA LEU A 343 9.50 -4.17 11.46
C LEU A 343 8.87 -4.33 10.07
N ARG A 344 7.81 -5.09 10.04
CA ARG A 344 6.91 -5.31 8.89
C ARG A 344 5.51 -5.21 9.43
N GLU A 345 4.87 -4.07 9.15
CA GLU A 345 3.68 -3.62 9.87
C GLU A 345 2.47 -3.51 8.94
N LEU A 346 1.30 -3.84 9.47
CA LEU A 346 0.04 -3.39 8.91
C LEU A 346 -0.70 -2.58 9.96
N MET A 347 -1.13 -1.37 9.58
CA MET A 347 -2.00 -0.52 10.39
C MET A 347 -3.45 -0.76 9.99
N VAL A 348 -4.32 -0.93 10.98
CA VAL A 348 -5.77 -1.05 10.83
C VAL A 348 -6.44 0.04 11.65
N ASP A 349 -7.48 0.64 11.11
CA ASP A 349 -8.22 1.76 11.68
C ASP A 349 -9.61 1.32 12.19
N PRO A 350 -9.74 0.89 13.45
CA PRO A 350 -11.03 0.68 14.08
C PRO A 350 -11.74 1.98 14.50
N ALA A 351 -11.06 3.14 14.46
CA ALA A 351 -11.65 4.40 14.90
C ALA A 351 -12.77 4.87 13.97
N ARG A 352 -12.56 4.84 12.65
CA ARG A 352 -13.58 5.21 11.69
C ARG A 352 -14.65 4.15 11.57
N ILE A 353 -14.29 2.89 11.45
CA ILE A 353 -15.24 1.76 11.43
C ILE A 353 -14.81 0.69 12.43
N PHE A 354 -15.66 0.42 13.41
CA PHE A 354 -15.34 -0.54 14.46
C PHE A 354 -15.17 -1.95 13.90
N ILE A 355 -14.04 -2.57 14.20
CA ILE A 355 -13.70 -3.93 13.79
C ILE A 355 -13.60 -4.82 15.04
N PRO A 356 -14.54 -5.75 15.26
CA PRO A 356 -14.49 -6.63 16.40
C PRO A 356 -13.22 -7.49 16.45
N LEU A 357 -12.67 -7.74 17.64
CA LEU A 357 -11.43 -8.53 17.80
C LEU A 357 -11.54 -9.95 17.22
N LYS A 358 -12.75 -10.53 17.16
CA LYS A 358 -13.00 -11.82 16.51
C LYS A 358 -12.64 -11.81 15.01
N GLU A 359 -12.74 -10.64 14.34
CA GLU A 359 -12.37 -10.46 12.94
C GLU A 359 -10.87 -10.11 12.77
N LEU A 360 -10.26 -9.47 13.78
CA LEU A 360 -8.83 -9.17 13.78
C LEU A 360 -7.97 -10.41 14.10
N LYS A 361 -8.46 -11.37 14.88
CA LYS A 361 -7.69 -12.60 15.18
C LYS A 361 -7.30 -13.39 13.91
N PRO A 362 -8.22 -13.70 12.97
CA PRO A 362 -7.85 -14.31 11.70
C PRO A 362 -6.90 -13.43 10.86
N PHE A 363 -7.06 -12.10 10.92
CA PHE A 363 -6.18 -11.16 10.22
C PHE A 363 -4.72 -11.27 10.72
N VAL A 364 -4.52 -11.33 12.05
CA VAL A 364 -3.20 -11.57 12.66
C VAL A 364 -2.59 -12.90 12.20
N VAL A 365 -3.39 -13.97 12.10
CA VAL A 365 -2.89 -15.26 11.60
C VAL A 365 -2.41 -15.16 10.16
N GLU A 366 -3.14 -14.43 9.32
CA GLU A 366 -2.75 -14.23 7.92
C GLU A 366 -1.54 -13.29 7.80
N MET A 367 -1.43 -12.24 8.62
CA MET A 367 -0.24 -11.41 8.74
C MET A 367 0.99 -12.26 9.06
N ALA A 368 0.91 -13.08 10.10
CA ALA A 368 2.00 -13.96 10.54
C ALA A 368 2.41 -14.96 9.44
N ARG A 369 1.45 -15.46 8.65
CA ARG A 369 1.73 -16.37 7.52
C ARG A 369 2.66 -15.74 6.49
N PHE A 370 2.55 -14.43 6.27
CA PHE A 370 3.43 -13.65 5.38
C PHE A 370 4.53 -12.92 6.13
N LYS A 371 4.82 -13.33 7.38
CA LYS A 371 5.94 -12.84 8.20
C LYS A 371 5.87 -11.35 8.57
N PHE A 372 4.67 -10.77 8.63
CA PHE A 372 4.47 -9.51 9.34
C PHE A 372 4.64 -9.75 10.84
N ASN A 373 5.28 -8.80 11.54
CA ASN A 373 5.56 -8.91 12.95
C ASN A 373 4.99 -7.77 13.80
N ALA A 374 4.23 -6.85 13.21
CA ALA A 374 3.57 -5.76 13.93
C ALA A 374 2.18 -5.49 13.35
N LEU A 375 1.17 -5.39 14.23
CA LEU A 375 -0.16 -4.86 13.96
C LEU A 375 -0.29 -3.52 14.68
N HIS A 376 -0.49 -2.45 13.93
CA HIS A 376 -0.72 -1.13 14.45
C HIS A 376 -2.21 -0.86 14.50
N LEU A 377 -2.75 -0.46 15.64
CA LEU A 377 -4.16 -0.16 15.85
C LEU A 377 -4.36 1.34 16.04
N HIS A 378 -5.02 1.98 15.11
CA HIS A 378 -5.44 3.38 15.17
C HIS A 378 -6.72 3.48 16.00
N LEU A 379 -6.57 3.72 17.32
CA LEU A 379 -7.64 3.51 18.33
C LEU A 379 -8.50 4.74 18.56
N VAL A 380 -8.11 5.90 18.08
CA VAL A 380 -8.88 7.15 18.21
C VAL A 380 -8.77 7.98 16.95
N ASP A 381 -9.89 8.64 16.63
CA ASP A 381 -9.97 9.68 15.60
C ASP A 381 -11.18 10.61 15.88
N ASP A 382 -11.42 11.58 15.01
CA ASP A 382 -12.54 12.52 15.10
C ASP A 382 -13.91 11.83 15.24
N GLN A 383 -14.00 10.60 14.74
CA GLN A 383 -15.24 9.86 14.66
C GLN A 383 -15.51 8.97 15.87
N ALA A 384 -14.47 8.40 16.49
CA ALA A 384 -14.68 7.59 17.69
C ALA A 384 -13.39 7.33 18.48
N TRP A 385 -13.58 7.00 19.76
CA TRP A 385 -12.61 6.46 20.67
C TRP A 385 -12.88 4.97 20.92
N ARG A 386 -11.92 4.08 20.71
CA ARG A 386 -12.14 2.64 20.68
C ARG A 386 -11.53 1.84 21.83
N MET A 387 -10.82 2.47 22.76
CA MET A 387 -10.17 1.77 23.87
C MET A 387 -10.70 2.21 25.21
N GLU A 388 -11.05 1.26 26.07
CA GLU A 388 -11.46 1.55 27.45
C GLU A 388 -10.31 2.21 28.23
N ILE A 389 -10.60 3.39 28.80
CA ILE A 389 -9.75 4.09 29.75
C ILE A 389 -10.58 4.31 31.03
N LYS A 390 -10.28 3.55 32.06
CA LYS A 390 -11.09 3.49 33.29
C LYS A 390 -11.13 4.83 34.02
N THR A 391 -10.03 5.61 33.94
CA THR A 391 -9.99 6.97 34.48
C THR A 391 -10.93 7.91 33.74
N TYR A 392 -11.25 7.65 32.48
CA TYR A 392 -12.07 8.50 31.62
C TYR A 392 -13.23 7.72 30.95
N PRO A 393 -14.25 7.28 31.72
CA PRO A 393 -15.28 6.38 31.22
C PRO A 393 -16.14 6.97 30.07
N LEU A 394 -16.30 8.29 30.02
CA LEU A 394 -17.07 8.92 28.91
C LEU A 394 -16.46 8.65 27.53
N LEU A 395 -15.17 8.35 27.43
CA LEU A 395 -14.52 7.98 26.17
C LEU A 395 -15.18 6.77 25.50
N THR A 396 -15.67 5.82 26.31
CA THR A 396 -16.38 4.64 25.80
C THR A 396 -17.90 4.76 25.94
N GLU A 397 -18.41 5.44 26.95
CA GLU A 397 -19.85 5.65 27.12
C GLU A 397 -20.47 6.58 26.08
N LEU A 398 -19.72 7.58 25.62
CA LEU A 398 -20.16 8.57 24.61
C LEU A 398 -19.29 8.54 23.36
N GLY A 399 -17.97 8.54 23.52
CA GLY A 399 -17.00 8.69 22.44
C GLY A 399 -16.89 7.48 21.51
N SER A 400 -17.41 6.32 21.90
CA SER A 400 -17.42 5.12 21.06
C SER A 400 -18.71 4.93 20.27
N HIS A 401 -19.72 5.76 20.53
CA HIS A 401 -21.03 5.66 19.90
C HIS A 401 -21.11 6.54 18.67
N ARG A 402 -21.44 5.94 17.54
CA ARG A 402 -21.56 6.62 16.26
C ARG A 402 -22.72 6.09 15.45
N VAL A 403 -23.59 6.97 14.99
CA VAL A 403 -24.59 6.70 13.97
C VAL A 403 -23.94 7.02 12.61
N GLY A 404 -23.74 6.05 11.79
CA GLY A 404 -23.25 6.06 10.41
C GLY A 404 -22.50 7.28 9.85
N MET A 405 -21.68 7.08 8.82
CA MET A 405 -21.26 8.21 7.96
C MET A 405 -22.44 8.65 7.10
N ASP A 406 -22.46 9.91 6.62
CA ASP A 406 -23.43 10.39 5.66
C ASP A 406 -23.65 9.32 4.59
N ASP A 407 -24.86 8.87 4.38
CA ASP A 407 -25.29 7.82 3.45
C ASP A 407 -24.95 6.34 3.82
N MET A 408 -24.28 6.05 4.94
CA MET A 408 -24.12 4.67 5.42
C MET A 408 -24.92 4.43 6.71
N PRO A 409 -26.07 3.75 6.65
CA PRO A 409 -26.92 3.48 7.83
C PRO A 409 -26.38 2.32 8.68
N LEU A 410 -25.05 2.18 8.80
CA LEU A 410 -24.43 1.15 9.61
C LEU A 410 -24.19 1.66 11.03
N GLU A 411 -24.65 0.91 12.01
CA GLU A 411 -24.22 1.11 13.38
C GLU A 411 -22.76 0.64 13.49
N ILE A 412 -21.85 1.60 13.63
CA ILE A 412 -20.40 1.38 13.72
C ILE A 412 -19.88 1.69 15.12
N SER A 413 -20.77 1.62 16.11
CA SER A 413 -20.44 1.79 17.53
C SER A 413 -19.71 0.58 18.07
N GLY A 414 -18.84 0.82 19.05
CA GLY A 414 -18.14 -0.24 19.76
C GLY A 414 -16.79 0.24 20.29
N TYR A 415 -16.27 -0.52 21.23
CA TYR A 415 -14.96 -0.29 21.81
C TYR A 415 -14.39 -1.63 22.32
N TYR A 416 -13.12 -1.63 22.67
CA TYR A 416 -12.43 -2.74 23.28
C TYR A 416 -12.25 -2.49 24.77
N THR A 417 -12.68 -3.44 25.59
CA THR A 417 -12.31 -3.42 27.01
C THR A 417 -10.82 -3.74 27.18
N GLN A 418 -10.25 -3.31 28.28
CA GLN A 418 -8.84 -3.62 28.59
C GLN A 418 -8.59 -5.13 28.71
N GLU A 419 -9.57 -5.88 29.20
CA GLU A 419 -9.46 -7.34 29.33
C GLU A 419 -9.45 -8.01 27.96
N GLU A 420 -10.43 -7.69 27.09
CA GLU A 420 -10.47 -8.21 25.72
C GLU A 420 -9.20 -7.88 24.94
N MET A 421 -8.67 -6.66 25.13
CA MET A 421 -7.46 -6.24 24.45
C MET A 421 -6.22 -6.97 24.98
N ARG A 422 -6.09 -7.23 26.29
CA ARG A 422 -5.01 -8.07 26.85
C ARG A 422 -5.06 -9.49 26.26
N ASP A 423 -6.24 -10.07 26.15
CA ASP A 423 -6.44 -11.40 25.54
C ASP A 423 -6.04 -11.39 24.05
N PHE A 424 -6.39 -10.33 23.33
CA PHE A 424 -6.02 -10.16 21.93
C PHE A 424 -4.50 -9.98 21.75
N VAL A 425 -3.88 -9.14 22.56
CA VAL A 425 -2.42 -8.93 22.56
C VAL A 425 -1.68 -10.24 22.86
N ALA A 426 -2.16 -11.01 23.86
CA ALA A 426 -1.60 -12.33 24.17
C ALA A 426 -1.80 -13.31 23.01
N PHE A 427 -2.94 -13.25 22.30
CA PHE A 427 -3.16 -14.05 21.09
C PHE A 427 -2.18 -13.67 19.98
N ALA A 428 -2.01 -12.37 19.70
CA ALA A 428 -1.08 -11.88 18.68
C ALA A 428 0.37 -12.27 19.00
N ALA A 429 0.77 -12.15 20.26
CA ALA A 429 2.10 -12.54 20.74
C ALA A 429 2.41 -14.03 20.48
N ARG A 430 1.43 -14.92 20.61
CA ARG A 430 1.61 -16.35 20.25
C ARG A 430 1.85 -16.57 18.76
N HIS A 431 1.52 -15.59 17.92
CA HIS A 431 1.81 -15.56 16.49
C HIS A 431 3.02 -14.68 16.14
N HIS A 432 3.79 -14.25 17.15
CA HIS A 432 4.94 -13.36 17.02
C HIS A 432 4.62 -12.02 16.33
N VAL A 433 3.37 -11.56 16.47
CA VAL A 433 2.91 -10.24 16.01
C VAL A 433 2.76 -9.34 17.23
N GLU A 434 3.51 -8.26 17.26
CA GLU A 434 3.42 -7.19 18.27
C GLU A 434 2.22 -6.30 17.97
N VAL A 435 1.43 -5.90 18.99
CA VAL A 435 0.32 -4.96 18.80
C VAL A 435 0.77 -3.58 19.29
N ILE A 436 0.81 -2.61 18.39
CA ILE A 436 1.22 -1.23 18.63
C ILE A 436 -0.04 -0.36 18.71
N PRO A 437 -0.34 0.28 19.87
CA PRO A 437 -1.47 1.20 19.96
C PRO A 437 -1.11 2.58 19.42
N GLU A 438 -2.07 3.23 18.75
CA GLU A 438 -2.03 4.64 18.39
C GLU A 438 -3.10 5.42 19.13
N ILE A 439 -2.68 6.53 19.74
CA ILE A 439 -3.55 7.59 20.25
C ILE A 439 -3.11 8.87 19.57
N GLU A 440 -4.02 9.44 18.83
CA GLU A 440 -3.79 10.66 18.07
C GLU A 440 -3.58 11.87 18.96
N MET A 441 -2.74 12.80 18.49
CA MET A 441 -2.57 14.14 19.08
C MET A 441 -1.75 15.03 18.13
N PRO A 442 -2.01 16.34 18.11
CA PRO A 442 -3.09 17.05 18.79
C PRO A 442 -4.38 17.09 17.98
N GLY A 443 -4.36 16.66 16.71
CA GLY A 443 -5.51 16.50 15.82
C GLY A 443 -6.20 15.15 15.99
N HIS A 444 -7.27 14.92 15.22
CA HIS A 444 -8.01 13.66 15.21
C HIS A 444 -8.54 13.20 16.58
N GLU A 445 -8.92 14.17 17.42
CA GLU A 445 -9.29 13.98 18.82
C GLU A 445 -10.71 14.46 19.15
N ILE A 446 -11.55 14.70 18.15
CA ILE A 446 -12.91 15.19 18.39
C ILE A 446 -13.72 14.26 19.29
N ALA A 447 -13.53 12.94 19.18
CA ALA A 447 -14.22 11.99 20.04
C ALA A 447 -13.88 12.22 21.54
N ALA A 448 -12.61 12.47 21.87
CA ALA A 448 -12.20 12.79 23.23
C ALA A 448 -12.64 14.20 23.65
N ILE A 449 -12.51 15.18 22.76
CA ILE A 449 -12.96 16.58 22.99
C ILE A 449 -14.45 16.63 23.24
N HIS A 450 -15.26 15.83 22.52
CA HIS A 450 -16.69 15.71 22.75
C HIS A 450 -17.01 15.26 24.19
N CYS A 451 -16.27 14.29 24.69
CA CYS A 451 -16.43 13.74 26.02
C CYS A 451 -15.89 14.67 27.12
N TYR A 452 -14.79 15.32 26.85
CA TYR A 452 -14.04 16.19 27.76
C TYR A 452 -13.71 17.52 27.11
N PRO A 453 -14.65 18.48 27.03
CA PRO A 453 -14.47 19.73 26.30
C PRO A 453 -13.27 20.57 26.78
N GLN A 454 -12.78 20.34 28.00
CA GLN A 454 -11.60 21.01 28.54
C GLN A 454 -10.32 20.69 27.75
N LEU A 455 -10.31 19.64 26.94
CA LEU A 455 -9.17 19.26 26.11
C LEU A 455 -8.89 20.26 24.97
N THR A 456 -9.91 20.96 24.47
CA THR A 456 -9.72 21.93 23.39
C THR A 456 -9.72 23.38 23.87
N CYS A 457 -9.32 24.28 22.99
CA CYS A 457 -9.25 25.71 23.24
C CYS A 457 -10.64 26.29 23.60
N GLY A 458 -10.72 26.95 24.76
CA GLY A 458 -11.96 27.57 25.24
C GLY A 458 -13.00 26.58 25.76
N ALA A 459 -12.66 25.32 25.96
CA ALA A 459 -13.51 24.26 26.53
C ALA A 459 -14.89 24.16 25.84
N ARG A 460 -14.90 24.24 24.51
CA ARG A 460 -16.15 24.26 23.71
C ARG A 460 -16.67 22.82 23.55
N LYS A 461 -18.00 22.69 23.62
CA LYS A 461 -18.66 21.45 23.20
C LYS A 461 -18.59 21.29 21.69
N VAL A 462 -17.94 20.24 21.23
CA VAL A 462 -17.82 19.87 19.82
C VAL A 462 -18.61 18.58 19.59
N PRO A 463 -19.49 18.49 18.59
CA PRO A 463 -20.16 17.22 18.28
C PRO A 463 -19.17 16.23 17.68
N ILE A 464 -19.37 14.94 17.93
CA ILE A 464 -18.64 13.87 17.23
C ILE A 464 -18.84 14.04 15.73
N ARG A 465 -17.75 13.88 14.98
CA ARG A 465 -17.76 14.06 13.54
C ARG A 465 -18.37 12.84 12.84
N LEU A 466 -19.26 13.08 11.88
CA LEU A 466 -19.88 12.03 11.07
C LEU A 466 -19.27 11.90 9.67
N THR A 467 -18.44 12.87 9.26
CA THR A 467 -17.81 12.95 7.94
C THR A 467 -16.30 12.73 8.04
N CYS A 468 -15.68 12.32 6.94
CA CYS A 468 -14.23 12.28 6.79
C CYS A 468 -13.61 13.68 6.71
N GLY A 469 -12.30 13.75 6.75
CA GLY A 469 -11.50 14.97 6.59
C GLY A 469 -10.95 15.51 7.90
N VAL A 470 -10.31 16.68 7.86
CA VAL A 470 -9.53 17.29 8.94
C VAL A 470 -10.40 18.24 9.76
N SER A 471 -10.23 18.22 11.08
CA SER A 471 -10.86 19.17 12.00
C SER A 471 -9.90 20.31 12.37
N ASN A 472 -10.47 21.51 12.61
CA ASN A 472 -9.72 22.65 13.15
C ASN A 472 -9.72 22.67 14.70
N GLU A 473 -10.44 21.76 15.34
CA GLU A 473 -10.45 21.59 16.79
C GLU A 473 -9.39 20.59 17.18
N LEU A 474 -8.45 21.03 17.99
CA LEU A 474 -7.25 20.29 18.40
C LEU A 474 -7.14 20.29 19.92
N LEU A 475 -6.36 19.38 20.47
CA LEU A 475 -5.93 19.45 21.88
C LEU A 475 -5.20 20.76 22.12
N CYS A 476 -5.49 21.44 23.23
CA CYS A 476 -4.91 22.74 23.56
C CYS A 476 -3.55 22.59 24.26
N PRO A 477 -2.41 22.91 23.63
CA PRO A 477 -1.09 22.75 24.26
C PRO A 477 -0.85 23.71 25.43
N GLY A 478 -1.68 24.76 25.57
CA GLY A 478 -1.65 25.68 26.71
C GLY A 478 -2.49 25.23 27.91
N GLU A 479 -3.18 24.07 27.83
CA GLU A 479 -4.06 23.55 28.85
C GLU A 479 -3.38 22.40 29.63
N GLU A 480 -3.16 22.55 30.92
CA GLU A 480 -2.49 21.50 31.73
C GLU A 480 -3.33 20.22 31.85
N PHE A 481 -4.66 20.31 31.80
CA PHE A 481 -5.52 19.13 31.80
C PHE A 481 -5.26 18.20 30.62
N VAL A 482 -4.81 18.71 29.47
CA VAL A 482 -4.41 17.87 28.31
C VAL A 482 -3.28 16.92 28.69
N TYR A 483 -2.29 17.39 29.43
CA TYR A 483 -1.15 16.56 29.85
C TYR A 483 -1.50 15.58 30.96
N GLU A 484 -2.41 15.97 31.87
CA GLU A 484 -2.97 15.04 32.86
C GLU A 484 -3.77 13.93 32.18
N PHE A 485 -4.63 14.29 31.21
CA PHE A 485 -5.44 13.37 30.43
C PHE A 485 -4.54 12.36 29.70
N LEU A 486 -3.63 12.84 28.85
CA LEU A 486 -2.73 11.99 28.07
C LEU A 486 -1.84 11.13 28.97
N GLY A 487 -1.34 11.69 30.10
CA GLY A 487 -0.56 10.94 31.07
C GLY A 487 -1.32 9.75 31.67
N ASN A 488 -2.61 9.92 31.99
CA ASN A 488 -3.45 8.84 32.50
C ASN A 488 -3.80 7.83 31.40
N VAL A 489 -4.10 8.30 30.18
CA VAL A 489 -4.36 7.43 29.02
C VAL A 489 -3.17 6.52 28.75
N PHE A 490 -1.96 7.09 28.64
CA PHE A 490 -0.76 6.29 28.35
C PHE A 490 -0.33 5.39 29.51
N ARG A 491 -0.63 5.77 30.74
CA ARG A 491 -0.44 4.86 31.88
C ARG A 491 -1.27 3.60 31.72
N GLU A 492 -2.58 3.72 31.46
CA GLU A 492 -3.47 2.57 31.30
C GLU A 492 -3.15 1.75 30.04
N LEU A 493 -2.82 2.41 28.94
CA LEU A 493 -2.39 1.72 27.72
C LEU A 493 -1.09 0.92 27.95
N SER A 494 -0.14 1.47 28.71
CA SER A 494 1.11 0.79 28.99
C SER A 494 0.94 -0.49 29.82
N GLU A 495 -0.15 -0.59 30.60
CA GLU A 495 -0.53 -1.77 31.35
C GLU A 495 -1.21 -2.85 30.46
N VAL A 496 -1.78 -2.44 29.32
CA VAL A 496 -2.48 -3.33 28.38
C VAL A 496 -1.56 -3.80 27.25
N PHE A 497 -0.73 -2.89 26.73
CA PHE A 497 0.14 -3.15 25.59
C PHE A 497 1.60 -3.29 26.03
N PRO A 498 2.16 -4.51 26.02
CA PRO A 498 3.56 -4.74 26.35
C PRO A 498 4.53 -4.21 25.29
N SER A 499 4.04 -3.87 24.09
CA SER A 499 4.85 -3.25 23.05
C SER A 499 5.72 -2.12 23.61
N ARG A 500 6.99 -2.10 23.19
CA ARG A 500 7.87 -0.95 23.49
C ARG A 500 7.47 0.31 22.72
N TYR A 501 6.67 0.17 21.67
CA TYR A 501 6.24 1.25 20.79
C TYR A 501 4.83 1.73 21.14
N VAL A 502 4.63 3.04 21.01
CA VAL A 502 3.33 3.70 21.07
C VAL A 502 3.31 4.77 19.99
N HIS A 503 2.31 4.76 19.12
CA HIS A 503 2.17 5.76 18.09
C HIS A 503 1.33 6.94 18.61
N LEU A 504 1.75 8.17 18.30
CA LEU A 504 1.18 9.43 18.79
C LEU A 504 0.41 10.19 17.72
N GLY A 505 0.24 9.59 16.53
CA GLY A 505 -0.32 10.28 15.38
C GLY A 505 0.54 11.46 14.96
N GLY A 506 0.02 12.67 15.03
CA GLY A 506 0.75 13.90 14.83
C GLY A 506 0.52 14.58 13.50
N ASP A 507 -0.24 13.96 12.63
CA ASP A 507 -0.56 14.48 11.32
C ASP A 507 -1.65 15.55 11.35
N GLU A 508 -1.68 16.33 10.30
CA GLU A 508 -2.73 17.31 9.96
C GLU A 508 -3.01 18.41 11.00
N ALA A 509 -2.22 18.52 12.06
CA ALA A 509 -2.42 19.52 13.11
C ALA A 509 -1.98 20.94 12.70
N GLY A 510 -1.04 21.07 11.76
CA GLY A 510 -0.52 22.34 11.26
C GLY A 510 -1.32 22.95 10.11
N ASN A 511 -2.28 22.24 9.58
CA ASN A 511 -3.07 22.62 8.41
C ASN A 511 -4.46 23.07 8.89
N PRO A 512 -4.91 24.21 8.69
CA PRO A 512 -4.63 25.41 7.95
C PRO A 512 -4.22 26.57 8.88
N PRO A 513 -3.97 27.78 8.34
CA PRO A 513 -3.55 28.93 9.15
C PRO A 513 -4.57 29.38 10.22
N LEU A 514 -5.74 28.76 10.31
CA LEU A 514 -6.83 29.10 11.24
C LEU A 514 -7.34 27.84 11.96
N ASN A 515 -6.54 27.28 12.88
CA ASN A 515 -7.02 26.30 13.84
C ASN A 515 -7.42 26.95 15.18
N CYS A 516 -7.93 26.16 16.12
CA CYS A 516 -8.40 26.65 17.43
C CYS A 516 -7.31 27.33 18.27
N TRP A 517 -6.01 27.10 17.98
CA TRP A 517 -4.90 27.73 18.68
C TRP A 517 -4.70 29.20 18.32
N THR A 518 -5.19 29.66 17.15
CA THR A 518 -4.94 31.01 16.62
C THR A 518 -5.46 32.13 17.51
N HIS A 519 -6.58 31.90 18.21
CA HIS A 519 -7.22 32.91 19.08
C HIS A 519 -7.37 32.41 20.53
N CYS A 520 -6.57 31.48 20.95
CA CYS A 520 -6.63 30.92 22.30
C CYS A 520 -5.67 31.67 23.25
N GLU A 521 -6.19 32.28 24.30
CA GLU A 521 -5.40 33.00 25.29
C GLU A 521 -4.34 32.14 25.98
N LYS A 522 -4.62 30.85 26.22
CA LYS A 522 -3.69 29.89 26.81
C LYS A 522 -2.55 29.56 25.84
N CYS A 523 -2.88 29.35 24.56
CA CYS A 523 -1.86 29.15 23.52
C CYS A 523 -1.01 30.40 23.32
N ASP A 524 -1.59 31.60 23.35
CA ASP A 524 -0.84 32.87 23.27
C ASP A 524 0.06 33.08 24.48
N SER A 525 -0.41 32.72 25.67
CA SER A 525 0.42 32.75 26.87
C SER A 525 1.60 31.77 26.74
N LEU A 526 1.35 30.56 26.23
CA LEU A 526 2.39 29.57 25.99
C LEU A 526 3.38 30.04 24.92
N ARG A 527 2.92 30.63 23.80
CA ARG A 527 3.80 31.23 22.77
C ARG A 527 4.76 32.26 23.39
N ARG A 528 4.22 33.18 24.19
CA ARG A 528 5.05 34.17 24.89
C ARG A 528 6.07 33.52 25.81
N LYS A 529 5.66 32.51 26.60
CA LYS A 529 6.53 31.77 27.52
C LYS A 529 7.67 31.04 26.78
N LEU A 530 7.38 30.49 25.61
CA LEU A 530 8.34 29.76 24.78
C LEU A 530 9.15 30.68 23.84
N GLY A 531 8.90 32.00 23.85
CA GLY A 531 9.58 32.94 22.95
C GLY A 531 9.24 32.70 21.47
N ILE A 532 8.07 32.17 21.15
CA ILE A 532 7.62 31.95 19.78
C ILE A 532 7.13 33.28 19.23
N THR A 533 7.93 33.89 18.33
CA THR A 533 7.65 35.16 17.67
C THR A 533 7.43 35.03 16.18
N ALA A 534 7.55 33.82 15.65
CA ALA A 534 7.38 33.54 14.23
C ALA A 534 5.93 33.85 13.78
N THR A 535 5.79 34.39 12.60
CA THR A 535 4.51 34.67 11.93
C THR A 535 4.50 34.05 10.53
N ASP A 536 5.35 33.06 10.30
CA ASP A 536 5.58 32.36 9.04
C ASP A 536 4.84 31.00 8.94
N GLY A 537 3.91 30.76 9.88
CA GLY A 537 3.19 29.48 9.99
C GLY A 537 3.92 28.42 10.84
N SER A 538 5.18 28.66 11.24
CA SER A 538 5.92 27.71 12.08
C SER A 538 5.53 27.75 13.56
N GLU A 539 4.72 28.72 13.99
CA GLU A 539 4.25 28.86 15.36
C GLU A 539 3.39 27.68 15.82
N ASN A 540 2.54 27.14 14.95
CA ASN A 540 1.71 25.98 15.26
C ASN A 540 2.59 24.72 15.44
N TRP A 541 3.54 24.53 14.56
CA TRP A 541 4.53 23.46 14.70
C TRP A 541 5.28 23.52 16.03
N ARG A 542 5.70 24.70 16.48
CA ARG A 542 6.40 24.84 17.77
C ARG A 542 5.50 24.55 18.96
N LEU A 543 4.21 24.87 18.89
CA LEU A 543 3.23 24.49 19.89
C LEU A 543 3.02 22.97 19.92
N GLN A 544 2.89 22.35 18.76
CA GLN A 544 2.78 20.89 18.63
C GLN A 544 4.02 20.20 19.17
N LYS A 545 5.21 20.71 18.81
CA LYS A 545 6.47 20.19 19.34
C LYS A 545 6.52 20.26 20.87
N HIS A 546 6.09 21.37 21.47
CA HIS A 546 6.03 21.48 22.93
C HIS A 546 5.12 20.42 23.56
N LEU A 547 3.95 20.18 22.96
CA LEU A 547 3.05 19.11 23.41
C LEU A 547 3.72 17.75 23.30
N PHE A 548 4.31 17.45 22.15
CA PHE A 548 5.04 16.20 21.94
C PHE A 548 6.19 16.02 22.91
N ASP A 549 7.05 17.02 23.10
CA ASP A 549 8.20 16.91 24.00
C ASP A 549 7.77 16.50 25.42
N ARG A 550 6.66 17.04 25.94
CA ARG A 550 6.13 16.69 27.26
C ARG A 550 5.56 15.27 27.32
N VAL A 551 4.85 14.85 26.29
CA VAL A 551 4.25 13.50 26.20
C VAL A 551 5.36 12.46 26.00
N ILE A 552 6.30 12.73 25.11
CA ILE A 552 7.45 11.86 24.82
C ILE A 552 8.27 11.66 26.10
N ASP A 553 8.56 12.73 26.86
CA ASP A 553 9.26 12.63 28.12
C ASP A 553 8.52 11.70 29.11
N THR A 554 7.20 11.87 29.24
CA THR A 554 6.37 11.01 30.08
C THR A 554 6.43 9.55 29.65
N LEU A 555 6.26 9.25 28.36
CA LEU A 555 6.30 7.90 27.81
C LEU A 555 7.66 7.23 28.04
N ARG A 556 8.74 7.96 27.78
CA ARG A 556 10.10 7.43 27.91
C ARG A 556 10.49 7.22 29.38
N THR A 557 10.26 8.21 30.23
CA THR A 557 10.76 8.20 31.61
C THR A 557 9.91 7.38 32.55
N ARG A 558 8.58 7.39 32.40
CA ARG A 558 7.65 6.69 33.30
C ARG A 558 7.24 5.31 32.77
N HIS A 559 7.21 5.10 31.47
CA HIS A 559 6.67 3.87 30.86
C HIS A 559 7.70 3.11 30.03
N GLY A 560 8.90 3.65 29.79
CA GLY A 560 9.96 3.01 29.01
C GLY A 560 9.57 2.76 27.54
N LYS A 561 8.61 3.54 27.01
CA LYS A 561 8.11 3.40 25.64
C LYS A 561 8.94 4.22 24.66
N THR A 562 8.94 3.77 23.42
CA THR A 562 9.52 4.47 22.25
C THR A 562 8.37 5.07 21.46
N PRO A 563 8.22 6.41 21.43
CA PRO A 563 7.17 7.07 20.65
C PRO A 563 7.40 6.97 19.16
N MET A 564 6.32 6.82 18.42
CA MET A 564 6.26 6.84 16.97
C MET A 564 5.28 7.93 16.51
N PHE A 565 5.47 8.51 15.31
CA PHE A 565 4.52 9.49 14.76
C PHE A 565 4.64 9.66 13.25
N TRP A 566 3.57 10.17 12.61
CA TRP A 566 3.53 10.50 11.20
C TRP A 566 4.45 11.69 10.89
N TYR A 567 5.28 11.59 9.87
CA TYR A 567 6.14 12.68 9.42
C TYR A 567 5.35 13.66 8.55
N GLU A 568 5.26 14.90 9.01
CA GLU A 568 4.75 16.04 8.24
C GLU A 568 5.89 16.97 7.82
N SER A 569 5.67 17.76 6.75
CA SER A 569 6.71 18.64 6.18
C SER A 569 7.26 19.67 7.17
N ASP A 570 6.48 20.00 8.19
CA ASP A 570 6.83 20.98 9.21
C ASP A 570 7.73 20.41 10.33
N PHE A 571 7.86 19.08 10.41
CA PHE A 571 8.72 18.39 11.38
C PHE A 571 10.21 18.46 10.99
N ARG A 572 10.85 19.61 11.18
CA ARG A 572 12.28 19.79 10.90
C ARG A 572 13.18 19.13 11.93
N GLU A 573 12.71 18.98 13.16
CA GLU A 573 13.46 18.40 14.28
C GLU A 573 12.73 17.17 14.82
N ILE A 574 13.27 15.99 14.59
CA ILE A 574 12.72 14.74 15.13
C ILE A 574 13.26 14.55 16.56
N PRO A 575 12.39 14.47 17.60
CA PRO A 575 12.82 14.27 18.97
C PRO A 575 13.68 13.03 19.15
N GLU A 576 14.57 13.07 20.15
CA GLU A 576 15.47 11.96 20.44
C GLU A 576 14.69 10.71 20.88
N GLY A 577 15.10 9.55 20.36
CA GLY A 577 14.51 8.25 20.71
C GLY A 577 13.14 8.00 20.13
N CYS A 578 12.71 8.82 19.17
CA CYS A 578 11.46 8.62 18.43
C CYS A 578 11.70 7.94 17.07
N VAL A 579 10.63 7.38 16.51
CA VAL A 579 10.58 6.81 15.18
C VAL A 579 9.54 7.59 14.37
N THR A 580 9.87 7.97 13.13
CA THR A 580 8.94 8.64 12.23
C THR A 580 8.45 7.73 11.12
N PHE A 581 7.26 8.00 10.60
CA PHE A 581 6.68 7.30 9.46
C PHE A 581 6.63 8.22 8.24
N ALA A 582 7.29 7.82 7.15
CA ALA A 582 7.20 8.52 5.88
C ALA A 582 5.92 8.10 5.16
N CYS A 583 4.83 8.85 5.36
CA CYS A 583 3.49 8.50 4.88
C CYS A 583 3.01 9.35 3.69
N ARG A 584 3.39 10.62 3.62
CA ARG A 584 2.86 11.57 2.64
C ARG A 584 3.44 11.37 1.25
N HIS A 585 2.58 11.47 0.23
CA HIS A 585 2.97 11.51 -1.18
C HIS A 585 4.04 12.57 -1.46
N GLY A 586 5.11 12.17 -2.13
CA GLY A 586 6.19 13.07 -2.53
C GLY A 586 7.11 13.55 -1.40
N LEU A 587 6.85 13.21 -0.14
CA LEU A 587 7.66 13.64 1.01
C LEU A 587 8.62 12.58 1.53
N THR A 588 8.59 11.36 1.02
CA THR A 588 9.42 10.25 1.53
C THR A 588 10.90 10.57 1.56
N ALA A 589 11.43 11.16 0.50
CA ALA A 589 12.85 11.55 0.46
C ALA A 589 13.20 12.64 1.47
N ALA A 590 12.28 13.58 1.74
CA ALA A 590 12.46 14.61 2.77
C ALA A 590 12.45 14.00 4.18
N ALA A 591 11.53 13.09 4.45
CA ALA A 591 11.45 12.36 5.71
C ALA A 591 12.71 11.53 5.98
N ILE A 592 13.24 10.85 4.95
CA ILE A 592 14.50 10.09 5.07
C ILE A 592 15.66 11.01 5.40
N ARG A 593 15.81 12.15 4.70
CA ARG A 593 16.87 13.14 4.99
C ARG A 593 16.74 13.67 6.42
N ALA A 594 15.54 14.03 6.86
CA ALA A 594 15.32 14.48 8.22
C ALA A 594 15.70 13.39 9.25
N ALA A 595 15.36 12.13 9.00
CA ALA A 595 15.77 11.02 9.85
C ALA A 595 17.29 10.85 9.90
N GLN A 596 17.99 10.94 8.77
CA GLN A 596 19.45 10.86 8.70
C GLN A 596 20.13 12.03 9.43
N GLU A 597 19.71 13.27 9.15
CA GLU A 597 20.26 14.50 9.77
C GLU A 597 20.10 14.49 11.28
N ASN A 598 19.01 13.93 11.79
CA ASN A 598 18.75 13.82 13.22
C ASN A 598 19.29 12.50 13.83
N GLY A 599 19.85 11.59 13.05
CA GLY A 599 20.28 10.25 13.51
C GLY A 599 19.14 9.40 14.06
N ARG A 600 17.95 9.41 13.42
CA ARG A 600 16.73 8.74 13.87
C ARG A 600 16.37 7.54 13.00
N LYS A 601 15.53 6.66 13.56
CA LYS A 601 14.92 5.56 12.85
C LYS A 601 13.65 6.03 12.14
N ILE A 602 13.34 5.39 10.99
CA ILE A 602 12.19 5.70 10.16
C ILE A 602 11.50 4.42 9.66
N MET A 603 10.18 4.44 9.66
CA MET A 603 9.32 3.48 8.96
C MET A 603 8.92 4.05 7.60
N LEU A 604 8.95 3.23 6.56
CA LEU A 604 8.46 3.63 5.25
C LEU A 604 7.05 3.13 5.01
N CYS A 605 6.12 4.05 4.84
CA CYS A 605 4.75 3.78 4.42
C CYS A 605 4.26 4.81 3.39
N PRO A 606 5.05 5.11 2.32
CA PRO A 606 4.71 6.14 1.35
C PRO A 606 3.35 5.87 0.72
N GLY A 607 2.48 6.88 0.66
CA GLY A 607 1.13 6.76 0.14
C GLY A 607 1.07 6.21 -1.28
N GLU A 608 2.13 6.43 -2.08
CA GLU A 608 2.27 5.90 -3.44
C GLU A 608 2.29 4.37 -3.50
N HIS A 609 2.72 3.69 -2.44
CA HIS A 609 2.94 2.25 -2.42
C HIS A 609 2.20 1.51 -1.31
N CYS A 610 1.95 2.19 -0.19
CA CYS A 610 1.62 1.57 1.09
C CYS A 610 0.20 1.85 1.59
N TYR A 611 -0.52 2.83 1.01
CA TYR A 611 -1.90 3.11 1.37
C TYR A 611 -2.81 2.07 0.71
N LEU A 612 -3.08 1.00 1.46
CA LEU A 612 -3.86 -0.13 1.00
C LEU A 612 -5.37 0.13 1.07
N ASP A 613 -5.80 1.25 1.63
CA ASP A 613 -7.16 1.79 1.56
C ASP A 613 -7.45 2.45 0.21
N TYR A 614 -6.43 2.79 -0.57
CA TYR A 614 -6.61 3.29 -1.94
C TYR A 614 -7.13 2.19 -2.87
N PRO A 615 -7.85 2.53 -3.94
CA PRO A 615 -8.34 1.57 -4.92
C PRO A 615 -7.23 0.62 -5.39
N ALA A 616 -7.51 -0.69 -5.34
CA ALA A 616 -6.53 -1.72 -5.73
C ALA A 616 -6.43 -1.89 -7.25
N ALA A 617 -7.45 -1.44 -7.97
CA ALA A 617 -7.54 -1.51 -9.43
C ALA A 617 -8.45 -0.40 -9.96
N PRO A 618 -8.30 -0.01 -11.24
CA PRO A 618 -9.27 0.84 -11.89
C PRO A 618 -10.68 0.26 -11.82
N GLY A 619 -11.66 1.08 -11.47
CA GLY A 619 -13.04 0.64 -11.27
C GLY A 619 -13.34 0.03 -9.89
N ASP A 620 -12.35 -0.13 -9.04
CA ASP A 620 -12.56 -0.37 -7.61
C ASP A 620 -13.07 0.94 -6.99
N MET A 621 -14.35 0.93 -6.59
CA MET A 621 -15.01 2.12 -6.03
C MET A 621 -15.04 1.97 -4.51
N PRO A 622 -14.16 2.63 -3.79
CA PRO A 622 -14.28 2.75 -2.35
C PRO A 622 -15.57 3.53 -2.00
N GLU A 623 -16.18 3.23 -0.86
CA GLU A 623 -17.40 3.90 -0.42
C GLU A 623 -17.21 5.42 -0.29
N VAL A 624 -16.02 5.84 0.08
CA VAL A 624 -15.60 7.23 0.11
C VAL A 624 -14.40 7.40 -0.81
N ASN A 625 -14.49 8.27 -1.80
CA ASN A 625 -13.42 8.55 -2.74
C ASN A 625 -13.23 10.07 -2.90
N TRP A 626 -12.18 10.58 -2.29
CA TRP A 626 -11.74 11.99 -2.43
C TRP A 626 -10.70 12.20 -3.53
N GLY A 627 -10.71 11.35 -4.56
CA GLY A 627 -9.78 11.44 -5.67
C GLY A 627 -8.46 10.69 -5.43
N MET A 628 -8.49 9.65 -4.60
CA MET A 628 -7.33 8.80 -4.32
C MET A 628 -6.84 8.11 -5.59
N PRO A 629 -5.52 8.03 -5.80
CA PRO A 629 -4.95 7.29 -6.91
C PRO A 629 -5.13 5.77 -6.73
N VAL A 630 -5.01 5.03 -7.83
CA VAL A 630 -4.98 3.56 -7.75
C VAL A 630 -3.60 3.12 -7.27
N THR A 631 -3.56 2.39 -6.16
CA THR A 631 -2.35 1.71 -5.68
C THR A 631 -2.45 0.22 -6.05
N SER A 632 -1.97 -0.13 -7.24
CA SER A 632 -2.05 -1.50 -7.75
C SER A 632 -1.08 -2.43 -7.02
N LEU A 633 -1.28 -3.76 -7.17
CA LEU A 633 -0.35 -4.77 -6.65
C LEU A 633 1.09 -4.55 -7.15
N GLU A 634 1.26 -4.16 -8.41
CA GLU A 634 2.57 -3.89 -8.99
C GLU A 634 3.18 -2.63 -8.39
N GLN A 635 2.38 -1.57 -8.21
CA GLN A 635 2.81 -0.34 -7.56
C GLN A 635 3.33 -0.61 -6.15
N THR A 636 2.60 -1.39 -5.35
CA THR A 636 3.05 -1.80 -4.01
C THR A 636 4.32 -2.66 -4.09
N TYR A 637 4.41 -3.59 -5.04
CA TYR A 637 5.59 -4.45 -5.20
C TYR A 637 6.86 -3.68 -5.57
N ARG A 638 6.74 -2.53 -6.24
CA ARG A 638 7.86 -1.66 -6.61
C ARG A 638 8.49 -0.92 -5.43
N LEU A 639 7.87 -0.93 -4.26
CA LEU A 639 8.48 -0.36 -3.08
C LEU A 639 9.89 -0.94 -2.88
N ASP A 640 10.89 -0.09 -2.92
CA ASP A 640 12.23 -0.40 -2.44
C ASP A 640 12.45 0.33 -1.12
N PRO A 641 12.59 -0.38 0.01
CA PRO A 641 12.81 0.26 1.30
C PRO A 641 14.09 1.11 1.40
N ALA A 642 15.08 0.88 0.52
CA ALA A 642 16.25 1.75 0.43
C ALA A 642 15.94 3.13 -0.15
N TRP A 643 14.83 3.25 -0.91
CA TRP A 643 14.38 4.48 -1.57
C TRP A 643 15.50 5.23 -2.34
N GLY A 644 16.50 4.50 -2.86
CA GLY A 644 17.67 5.07 -3.52
C GLY A 644 18.73 5.69 -2.60
N PHE A 645 18.56 5.65 -1.27
CA PHE A 645 19.53 6.17 -0.29
C PHE A 645 20.65 5.18 0.05
N GLY A 646 20.56 3.92 -0.40
CA GLY A 646 21.62 2.93 -0.30
C GLY A 646 21.76 2.26 1.07
N GLU A 647 22.82 1.45 1.20
CA GLU A 647 23.03 0.54 2.34
C GLU A 647 23.26 1.26 3.67
N ASP A 648 23.87 2.44 3.66
CA ASP A 648 24.11 3.21 4.88
C ASP A 648 22.81 3.64 5.56
N PHE A 649 21.85 4.12 4.76
CA PHE A 649 20.50 4.43 5.22
C PHE A 649 19.79 3.18 5.74
N GLU A 650 19.83 2.07 4.99
CA GLU A 650 19.19 0.82 5.41
C GLU A 650 19.71 0.36 6.77
N LYS A 651 21.00 0.40 6.97
CA LYS A 651 21.64 -0.06 8.19
C LYS A 651 21.37 0.84 9.39
N HIS A 652 21.43 2.14 9.21
CA HIS A 652 21.44 3.08 10.33
C HIS A 652 20.09 3.73 10.64
N ASN A 653 19.23 3.94 9.62
CA ASN A 653 17.99 4.67 9.80
C ASN A 653 16.74 3.82 9.51
N LEU A 654 16.74 2.97 8.49
CA LEU A 654 15.58 2.18 8.15
C LEU A 654 15.22 1.21 9.29
N MET A 655 14.00 1.29 9.75
CA MET A 655 13.44 0.37 10.74
C MET A 655 12.55 -0.68 10.07
N GLY A 656 11.73 -0.25 9.12
CA GLY A 656 10.81 -1.16 8.49
C GLY A 656 9.90 -0.54 7.44
N VAL A 657 8.91 -1.34 7.06
CA VAL A 657 7.85 -0.95 6.14
C VAL A 657 6.49 -1.13 6.80
N ALA A 658 5.56 -0.23 6.50
CA ALA A 658 4.19 -0.32 6.99
C ALA A 658 3.19 -0.17 5.84
N GLY A 659 2.06 -0.89 5.91
CA GLY A 659 0.91 -0.68 5.03
C GLY A 659 -0.26 -0.17 5.84
N THR A 660 -0.95 0.87 5.36
CA THR A 660 -2.08 1.48 6.05
C THR A 660 -3.41 1.02 5.46
N LEU A 661 -4.40 0.80 6.31
CA LEU A 661 -5.77 0.42 5.98
C LEU A 661 -6.73 1.35 6.72
N TRP A 662 -6.79 2.62 6.24
CA TRP A 662 -7.72 3.61 6.74
C TRP A 662 -9.14 3.18 6.43
N SER A 663 -10.01 3.14 7.44
CA SER A 663 -11.29 2.45 7.33
C SER A 663 -12.45 3.31 6.81
N GLU A 664 -12.21 4.56 6.46
CA GLU A 664 -13.25 5.36 5.75
C GLU A 664 -13.70 4.68 4.45
N CYS A 665 -12.81 3.91 3.83
CA CYS A 665 -13.06 3.17 2.59
C CYS A 665 -13.22 1.66 2.82
N ILE A 666 -13.35 1.21 4.08
CA ILE A 666 -13.35 -0.20 4.47
C ILE A 666 -14.53 -0.48 5.41
N SER A 667 -15.70 -0.70 4.83
CA SER A 667 -16.97 -0.83 5.57
C SER A 667 -17.22 -2.22 6.19
N SER A 668 -16.41 -3.23 5.83
CA SER A 668 -16.62 -4.60 6.33
C SER A 668 -15.30 -5.37 6.49
N PRO A 669 -15.29 -6.46 7.30
CA PRO A 669 -14.15 -7.37 7.39
C PRO A 669 -13.73 -7.95 6.03
N GLU A 670 -14.68 -8.30 5.15
CA GLU A 670 -14.39 -8.80 3.80
C GLU A 670 -13.68 -7.74 2.97
N ARG A 671 -14.11 -6.47 3.08
CA ARG A 671 -13.47 -5.33 2.42
C ARG A 671 -12.06 -5.12 2.97
N LEU A 672 -11.85 -5.21 4.29
CA LEU A 672 -10.53 -5.12 4.91
C LEU A 672 -9.54 -6.11 4.27
N TYR A 673 -9.94 -7.34 4.13
CA TYR A 673 -9.08 -8.34 3.51
C TYR A 673 -8.89 -8.13 2.01
N TYR A 674 -9.92 -7.72 1.29
CA TYR A 674 -9.82 -7.38 -0.13
C TYR A 674 -8.82 -6.23 -0.35
N MET A 675 -8.88 -5.22 0.50
CA MET A 675 -7.96 -4.07 0.42
C MET A 675 -6.54 -4.45 0.85
N ALA A 676 -6.37 -5.30 1.84
CA ALA A 676 -5.06 -5.77 2.27
C ALA A 676 -4.42 -6.71 1.24
N TYR A 677 -5.12 -7.76 0.81
CA TYR A 677 -4.53 -8.82 0.00
C TYR A 677 -4.99 -8.79 -1.46
N PRO A 678 -4.04 -8.95 -2.42
CA PRO A 678 -2.66 -9.42 -2.26
C PRO A 678 -1.59 -8.35 -2.01
N ARG A 679 -1.91 -7.06 -1.87
CA ARG A 679 -0.93 -5.98 -1.75
C ARG A 679 -0.05 -6.11 -0.49
N ALA A 680 -0.61 -6.56 0.63
CA ALA A 680 0.18 -6.89 1.81
C ALA A 680 1.25 -7.95 1.55
N MET A 681 1.01 -8.94 0.65
CA MET A 681 2.04 -9.90 0.24
C MET A 681 3.23 -9.20 -0.44
N ALA A 682 2.97 -8.14 -1.21
CA ALA A 682 4.02 -7.34 -1.86
C ALA A 682 4.84 -6.55 -0.83
N LEU A 683 4.18 -5.96 0.17
CA LEU A 683 4.86 -5.29 1.29
C LEU A 683 5.67 -6.28 2.14
N ALA A 684 5.13 -7.46 2.41
CA ALA A 684 5.86 -8.52 3.11
C ALA A 684 7.19 -8.84 2.40
N GLU A 685 7.14 -8.98 1.08
CA GLU A 685 8.34 -9.26 0.29
C GLU A 685 9.29 -8.06 0.22
N ALA A 686 8.77 -6.82 0.24
CA ALA A 686 9.62 -5.62 0.31
C ALA A 686 10.39 -5.54 1.64
N GLY A 687 9.72 -5.82 2.75
CA GLY A 687 10.33 -5.76 4.08
C GLY A 687 11.17 -6.98 4.46
N TRP A 688 10.94 -8.11 3.81
CA TRP A 688 11.63 -9.37 4.13
C TRP A 688 12.78 -9.69 3.19
N SER A 689 12.52 -9.68 1.88
CA SER A 689 13.42 -10.29 0.89
C SER A 689 14.51 -9.33 0.43
N ILE A 690 15.71 -9.87 0.19
CA ILE A 690 16.79 -9.10 -0.40
C ILE A 690 16.44 -8.68 -1.85
N PRO A 691 16.87 -7.50 -2.32
CA PRO A 691 16.53 -7.00 -3.65
C PRO A 691 16.87 -7.94 -4.79
N ALA A 692 18.01 -8.65 -4.70
CA ALA A 692 18.50 -9.58 -5.71
C ALA A 692 17.55 -10.77 -5.97
N ASN A 693 16.73 -11.16 -5.00
CA ASN A 693 15.79 -12.28 -5.10
C ASN A 693 14.38 -11.84 -5.53
N ARG A 694 14.10 -10.55 -5.59
CA ARG A 694 12.79 -10.03 -5.97
C ARG A 694 12.64 -9.97 -7.48
N SER A 695 11.58 -10.55 -8.02
CA SER A 695 11.18 -10.51 -9.43
C SER A 695 9.68 -10.41 -9.53
N TRP A 696 9.17 -9.39 -10.22
CA TRP A 696 7.75 -9.17 -10.42
C TRP A 696 7.06 -10.34 -11.10
N GLU A 697 7.69 -10.91 -12.13
CA GLU A 697 7.15 -12.05 -12.88
C GLU A 697 6.99 -13.28 -11.98
N SER A 698 8.03 -13.61 -11.20
CA SER A 698 8.00 -14.70 -10.23
C SER A 698 6.97 -14.41 -9.12
N PHE A 699 6.93 -13.19 -8.60
CA PHE A 699 5.99 -12.79 -7.56
C PHE A 699 4.53 -12.95 -8.01
N ARG A 700 4.18 -12.52 -9.21
CA ARG A 700 2.81 -12.68 -9.78
C ARG A 700 2.35 -14.13 -9.80
N GLU A 701 3.23 -15.07 -10.16
CA GLU A 701 2.90 -16.49 -10.18
C GLU A 701 2.70 -17.04 -8.76
N ARG A 702 3.58 -16.66 -7.83
CA ARG A 702 3.48 -17.04 -6.41
C ARG A 702 2.21 -16.46 -5.77
N VAL A 703 1.86 -15.21 -6.05
CA VAL A 703 0.60 -14.58 -5.61
C VAL A 703 -0.62 -15.35 -6.13
N ARG A 704 -0.65 -15.75 -7.39
CA ARG A 704 -1.77 -16.54 -7.93
C ARG A 704 -1.97 -17.85 -7.18
N HIS A 705 -0.88 -18.49 -6.77
CA HIS A 705 -0.95 -19.71 -5.95
C HIS A 705 -1.48 -19.38 -4.55
N GLN A 706 -0.91 -18.38 -3.87
CA GLN A 706 -1.28 -17.99 -2.52
C GLN A 706 -2.74 -17.50 -2.43
N MET A 707 -3.23 -16.75 -3.42
CA MET A 707 -4.63 -16.27 -3.44
C MET A 707 -5.64 -17.39 -3.61
N ARG A 708 -5.30 -18.49 -4.31
CA ARG A 708 -6.17 -19.68 -4.33
C ARG A 708 -6.33 -20.28 -2.95
N GLN A 709 -5.23 -20.43 -2.21
CA GLN A 709 -5.21 -20.92 -0.84
C GLN A 709 -5.99 -19.98 0.10
N HIS A 710 -5.86 -18.70 -0.08
CA HIS A 710 -6.53 -17.68 0.72
C HIS A 710 -8.04 -17.68 0.53
N ARG A 711 -8.54 -17.74 -0.71
CA ARG A 711 -10.00 -17.78 -1.00
C ARG A 711 -10.69 -18.99 -0.37
N LEU A 712 -10.04 -20.14 -0.39
CA LEU A 712 -10.62 -21.40 0.14
C LEU A 712 -10.59 -21.51 1.66
N ARG A 713 -9.81 -20.68 2.35
CA ARG A 713 -9.82 -20.63 3.84
C ARG A 713 -10.93 -19.78 4.43
N ARG A 714 -11.63 -19.01 3.62
CA ARG A 714 -12.61 -18.02 4.08
C ARG A 714 -14.06 -18.43 3.89
N PHE A 715 -14.30 -19.45 3.10
CA PHE A 715 -15.62 -19.98 2.82
C PHE A 715 -15.72 -21.44 3.37
#